data_69b5e6873ce1f80942d327352eea7be5
#
_entry.id   69b5e6873ce1f80942d327352eea7be5
#
_cell.length_a   1.000
_cell.length_b   1.000
_cell.length_c   1.000
_cell.angle_alpha   90.00
_cell.angle_beta   90.00
_cell.angle_gamma   90.00
#
_symmetry.space_group_name_H-M   'P 1'
#
loop_
_entity.id
_entity.type
_entity.pdbx_description
1 polymer ?
#
loop_
_entity_poly.entity_id
_entity_poly.type
_entity_poly.pdbx_seq_one_letter_code
_entity_poly.pdbx_strand_id
1 'polypeptide(L)'
;MQTFLLSLLCFGIIAGKNATTDGYVYLGHNEDQSGEQMLNIYNVPATPDRLAYLWFEFPGAKAGDSYVNEYGVCIASDMCRSREDKATGSLVYEIRTAAIQHARSAREAVHIIGSMVERYGYQDSGRSYLVADRHEGWICAVVRGRHWVAQRVPDDEIATIPNYYTIGEIDLKDTLNFLGSKDIVRYARKRGWYRPRRDGAFNFRLSYSDPATLTKPHNLERHRLAQETFFGDAILGPETPFSRKPSRKFHRRDLSQLLTVPPIRTKNTVLTTVFALQPSRPPKSGTVIWVGLPGQDAASQSQWTIFTQSPESCHRYATAEEALEKHFSDVGHYRERWPDHFYWHYLDPSIDQHVIPHDYTVYVPKQPAVEAERDRNAVGDTFNDHFHVLEDPARGFLYAFWTQGSFETANDEHVVFSRSADGGQTWSEPVILAGSPTLAHPRPVAAWQQPMLSRSGRLYCLWNQETTVKKHLCGIMQGRYSDDGGLSWSEPETVPFPIRFAADPADPAVPPVWCMWQRPLRFGADGRYLAGCSRYDRSDIARVEFWQYENIDEDPAVRDIRISFFNTGEDAFDASQVETDIPYSPREGKKTEEACIVGLPDGRLFAVMRTTIGHPVWSVSSDCGKTWTRPEILRARDGGAPILQPCSPCPIYDLEGPEKRSGRYFLLTHDTFDFYGITAYQMRGPVYRRDGRFVPGAHQPVWFDEGVIFSPRDSGNSFYTSYTALDGEGVLWFGDKKFYLFGKVFLSN
;
A
#
# COMPACT_ATOMS: atom_id res chain seq x y z
N MET A 1 37.40 7.34 -24.00
CA MET A 1 36.26 6.75 -23.33
C MET A 1 36.79 5.70 -22.35
N GLN A 2 37.11 6.11 -21.14
CA GLN A 2 37.51 5.19 -20.07
C GLN A 2 36.24 4.53 -19.53
N THR A 3 36.11 3.25 -19.81
CA THR A 3 35.07 2.40 -19.26
C THR A 3 35.23 2.36 -17.73
N PHE A 4 34.37 3.03 -16.99
CA PHE A 4 34.28 2.89 -15.54
C PHE A 4 33.77 1.47 -15.22
N LEU A 5 34.71 0.53 -15.18
CA LEU A 5 34.51 -0.81 -14.59
C LEU A 5 34.56 -0.68 -13.07
N LEU A 6 33.54 -0.08 -12.50
CA LEU A 6 33.29 -0.19 -11.05
C LEU A 6 32.51 -1.46 -10.82
N SER A 7 33.02 -2.29 -9.94
CA SER A 7 32.41 -3.59 -9.61
C SER A 7 31.06 -3.38 -8.95
N LEU A 8 30.00 -3.42 -9.72
CA LEU A 8 28.63 -3.51 -9.27
C LEU A 8 28.48 -4.85 -8.55
N LEU A 9 28.16 -4.83 -7.28
CA LEU A 9 28.13 -6.00 -6.41
C LEU A 9 26.70 -6.27 -5.93
N CYS A 10 25.74 -6.30 -6.85
CA CYS A 10 24.36 -6.62 -6.59
C CYS A 10 24.18 -7.97 -5.88
N PHE A 11 23.00 -8.25 -5.34
CA PHE A 11 22.69 -9.54 -4.73
C PHE A 11 21.23 -9.90 -5.00
N GLY A 12 21.00 -11.10 -5.53
CA GLY A 12 19.68 -11.55 -5.95
C GLY A 12 19.20 -12.81 -5.26
N ILE A 13 17.88 -12.92 -5.06
CA ILE A 13 17.20 -14.06 -4.43
C ILE A 13 15.94 -14.37 -5.24
N ILE A 14 15.67 -15.65 -5.50
CA ILE A 14 14.35 -16.13 -5.91
C ILE A 14 13.92 -17.23 -4.93
N ALA A 15 12.74 -17.08 -4.33
CA ALA A 15 12.12 -18.10 -3.51
C ALA A 15 10.86 -18.65 -4.21
N GLY A 16 10.82 -19.95 -4.42
CA GLY A 16 9.68 -20.65 -4.97
C GLY A 16 8.48 -20.64 -4.02
N LYS A 17 7.26 -20.72 -4.56
CA LYS A 17 6.01 -20.59 -3.81
C LYS A 17 5.82 -21.58 -2.66
N ASN A 18 6.40 -22.77 -2.74
CA ASN A 18 6.33 -23.76 -1.66
C ASN A 18 7.45 -23.61 -0.62
N ALA A 19 8.45 -22.76 -0.88
CA ALA A 19 9.50 -22.38 0.05
C ALA A 19 9.08 -21.21 0.96
N THR A 20 7.91 -20.61 0.72
CA THR A 20 7.40 -19.43 1.41
C THR A 20 6.20 -19.74 2.30
N THR A 21 5.98 -18.92 3.33
CA THR A 21 4.92 -19.15 4.33
C THR A 21 3.52 -18.89 3.79
N ASP A 22 3.40 -17.98 2.84
CA ASP A 22 2.15 -17.50 2.23
C ASP A 22 1.88 -18.08 0.83
N GLY A 23 2.81 -18.88 0.31
CA GLY A 23 2.67 -19.49 -1.01
C GLY A 23 2.98 -18.53 -2.17
N TYR A 24 3.62 -17.40 -1.92
CA TYR A 24 4.02 -16.45 -2.95
C TYR A 24 5.39 -16.81 -3.53
N VAL A 25 5.59 -16.47 -4.80
CA VAL A 25 6.93 -16.38 -5.36
C VAL A 25 7.54 -15.05 -4.94
N TYR A 26 8.77 -15.06 -4.43
CA TYR A 26 9.49 -13.83 -4.11
C TYR A 26 10.71 -13.68 -5.01
N LEU A 27 10.91 -12.46 -5.51
CA LEU A 27 12.18 -12.01 -6.08
C LEU A 27 12.71 -10.87 -5.20
N GLY A 28 13.86 -11.07 -4.58
CA GLY A 28 14.56 -10.05 -3.78
C GLY A 28 15.83 -9.61 -4.46
N HIS A 29 16.15 -8.32 -4.44
CA HIS A 29 17.33 -7.78 -5.11
C HIS A 29 17.90 -6.55 -4.43
N ASN A 30 19.22 -6.48 -4.31
CA ASN A 30 19.98 -5.28 -4.02
C ASN A 30 20.69 -4.80 -5.26
N GLU A 31 20.51 -3.53 -5.59
CA GLU A 31 21.29 -2.85 -6.61
C GLU A 31 22.41 -2.04 -5.96
N ASP A 32 23.62 -2.37 -6.30
CA ASP A 32 24.83 -1.66 -5.87
C ASP A 32 25.42 -0.86 -7.01
N GLN A 33 25.61 0.44 -6.83
CA GLN A 33 26.21 1.35 -7.79
C GLN A 33 27.43 2.06 -7.22
N SER A 34 28.32 2.48 -8.09
CA SER A 34 29.43 3.34 -7.69
C SER A 34 28.94 4.76 -7.45
N GLY A 35 29.28 5.26 -6.30
CA GLY A 35 28.81 6.56 -5.83
C GLY A 35 27.38 6.48 -5.28
N GLU A 36 27.01 7.48 -4.54
CA GLU A 36 25.65 7.61 -4.01
C GLU A 36 24.75 8.13 -5.13
N GLN A 37 23.73 7.36 -5.48
CA GLN A 37 22.78 7.70 -6.54
C GLN A 37 21.37 7.73 -5.99
N MET A 38 20.62 8.72 -6.46
CA MET A 38 19.18 8.81 -6.25
C MET A 38 18.48 8.11 -7.42
N LEU A 39 17.70 7.09 -7.15
CA LEU A 39 16.92 6.41 -8.17
C LEU A 39 15.58 7.10 -8.39
N ASN A 40 15.17 7.16 -9.65
CA ASN A 40 13.84 7.58 -10.03
C ASN A 40 12.93 6.38 -10.21
N ILE A 41 11.65 6.55 -9.93
CA ILE A 41 10.64 5.51 -10.09
C ILE A 41 9.63 6.00 -11.11
N TYR A 42 9.40 5.22 -12.16
CA TYR A 42 8.48 5.59 -13.23
C TYR A 42 7.47 4.51 -13.54
N ASN A 43 6.22 4.92 -13.66
CA ASN A 43 5.18 4.18 -14.35
C ASN A 43 5.22 4.55 -15.83
N VAL A 44 5.13 3.54 -16.65
CA VAL A 44 5.03 3.70 -18.10
C VAL A 44 3.72 3.07 -18.54
N PRO A 45 2.74 3.84 -19.04
CA PRO A 45 1.45 3.32 -19.43
C PRO A 45 1.55 2.38 -20.62
N ALA A 46 0.58 1.47 -20.75
CA ALA A 46 0.46 0.59 -21.91
C ALA A 46 0.21 1.39 -23.19
N THR A 47 0.69 0.85 -24.30
CA THR A 47 0.35 1.28 -25.65
C THR A 47 -0.03 0.06 -26.49
N PRO A 48 -0.54 0.19 -27.72
CA PRO A 48 -0.81 -0.98 -28.57
C PRO A 48 0.40 -1.91 -28.76
N ASP A 49 1.62 -1.38 -28.68
CA ASP A 49 2.86 -2.10 -28.96
C ASP A 49 3.65 -2.50 -27.72
N ARG A 50 3.21 -2.11 -26.53
CA ARG A 50 3.91 -2.46 -25.26
C ARG A 50 2.96 -2.52 -24.08
N LEU A 51 3.30 -3.37 -23.11
CA LEU A 51 2.65 -3.48 -21.81
C LEU A 51 2.95 -2.27 -20.92
N ALA A 52 2.07 -1.98 -19.97
CA ALA A 52 2.37 -1.06 -18.88
C ALA A 52 3.41 -1.67 -17.95
N TYR A 53 4.31 -0.85 -17.43
CA TYR A 53 5.32 -1.31 -16.48
C TYR A 53 5.79 -0.20 -15.54
N LEU A 54 6.31 -0.61 -14.39
CA LEU A 54 7.00 0.24 -13.43
C LEU A 54 8.48 -0.14 -13.43
N TRP A 55 9.37 0.85 -13.33
CA TRP A 55 10.80 0.62 -13.29
C TRP A 55 11.55 1.66 -12.45
N PHE A 56 12.74 1.28 -12.02
CA PHE A 56 13.64 2.07 -11.21
C PHE A 56 14.82 2.52 -12.10
N GLU A 57 14.88 3.80 -12.40
CA GLU A 57 15.85 4.38 -13.34
C GLU A 57 17.09 4.88 -12.62
N PHE A 58 18.25 4.58 -13.17
CA PHE A 58 19.46 5.33 -12.87
C PHE A 58 19.38 6.67 -13.59
N PRO A 59 19.43 7.81 -12.86
CA PRO A 59 19.26 9.11 -13.47
C PRO A 59 20.17 9.33 -14.70
N GLY A 60 19.58 9.72 -15.83
CA GLY A 60 20.26 9.97 -17.08
C GLY A 60 20.72 8.74 -17.88
N ALA A 61 20.69 7.54 -17.32
CA ALA A 61 21.12 6.33 -18.02
C ALA A 61 20.07 5.77 -18.98
N LYS A 62 18.80 6.20 -18.86
CA LYS A 62 17.62 5.60 -19.55
C LYS A 62 17.55 4.08 -19.34
N ALA A 63 18.07 3.62 -18.22
CA ALA A 63 18.21 2.24 -17.83
C ALA A 63 18.00 2.12 -16.31
N GLY A 64 17.60 0.99 -15.88
CA GLY A 64 17.46 0.65 -14.46
C GLY A 64 17.70 -0.82 -14.25
N ASP A 65 17.49 -1.30 -13.05
CA ASP A 65 17.75 -2.70 -12.77
C ASP A 65 16.57 -3.51 -12.24
N SER A 66 15.55 -2.88 -11.72
CA SER A 66 14.34 -3.56 -11.26
C SER A 66 13.14 -3.08 -12.04
N TYR A 67 12.38 -4.02 -12.58
CA TYR A 67 11.21 -3.78 -13.43
C TYR A 67 10.07 -4.71 -13.05
N VAL A 68 8.84 -4.25 -13.23
CA VAL A 68 7.64 -5.10 -13.19
C VAL A 68 6.62 -4.60 -14.21
N ASN A 69 5.89 -5.52 -14.86
CA ASN A 69 4.84 -5.15 -15.80
C ASN A 69 3.43 -5.53 -15.29
N GLU A 70 2.42 -5.13 -16.04
CA GLU A 70 1.01 -5.35 -15.71
C GLU A 70 0.57 -6.82 -15.68
N TYR A 71 1.37 -7.75 -16.20
CA TYR A 71 1.18 -9.20 -16.06
C TYR A 71 1.88 -9.77 -14.81
N GLY A 72 2.53 -8.92 -14.00
CA GLY A 72 3.26 -9.34 -12.81
C GLY A 72 4.58 -10.01 -13.11
N VAL A 73 5.09 -9.90 -14.34
CA VAL A 73 6.46 -10.33 -14.65
C VAL A 73 7.43 -9.33 -14.07
N CYS A 74 8.37 -9.78 -13.25
CA CYS A 74 9.43 -8.92 -12.70
C CYS A 74 10.81 -9.40 -13.12
N ILE A 75 11.73 -8.45 -13.28
CA ILE A 75 13.11 -8.68 -13.73
C ILE A 75 14.05 -7.82 -12.89
N ALA A 76 15.09 -8.44 -12.35
CA ALA A 76 16.27 -7.80 -11.78
C ALA A 76 17.52 -8.49 -12.32
N SER A 77 18.72 -7.97 -12.06
CA SER A 77 19.91 -8.60 -12.60
C SER A 77 21.20 -8.33 -11.84
N ASP A 78 22.08 -9.32 -11.81
CA ASP A 78 23.39 -9.27 -11.17
C ASP A 78 24.51 -9.39 -12.20
N MET A 79 25.55 -8.59 -12.09
CA MET A 79 26.77 -8.80 -12.85
C MET A 79 27.43 -10.11 -12.46
N CYS A 80 27.55 -11.02 -13.44
CA CYS A 80 28.23 -12.30 -13.30
C CYS A 80 29.28 -12.43 -14.42
N ARG A 81 30.52 -12.15 -14.12
CA ARG A 81 31.57 -12.14 -15.16
C ARG A 81 31.80 -13.51 -15.77
N SER A 82 31.78 -13.55 -17.09
CA SER A 82 32.19 -14.70 -17.87
C SER A 82 33.68 -14.62 -18.23
N ARG A 83 34.28 -15.76 -18.51
CA ARG A 83 35.65 -15.83 -19.06
C ARG A 83 35.74 -15.53 -20.55
N GLU A 84 34.60 -15.15 -21.16
CA GLU A 84 34.59 -14.85 -22.60
C GLU A 84 35.37 -13.58 -22.91
N ASP A 85 36.43 -13.71 -23.73
CA ASP A 85 37.37 -12.64 -24.08
C ASP A 85 37.39 -12.29 -25.56
N LYS A 86 36.70 -13.08 -26.41
CA LYS A 86 36.73 -12.94 -27.86
C LYS A 86 35.41 -12.53 -28.50
N ALA A 87 34.31 -12.93 -27.90
CA ALA A 87 33.00 -12.63 -28.42
C ALA A 87 32.64 -11.16 -28.18
N THR A 88 31.84 -10.61 -29.08
CA THR A 88 31.33 -9.23 -29.02
C THR A 88 29.82 -9.22 -29.12
N GLY A 89 29.20 -8.19 -28.61
CA GLY A 89 27.77 -7.94 -28.71
C GLY A 89 27.46 -6.45 -28.71
N SER A 90 26.20 -6.11 -28.88
CA SER A 90 25.74 -4.72 -28.97
C SER A 90 24.72 -4.34 -27.91
N LEU A 91 24.20 -5.29 -27.12
CA LEU A 91 23.15 -5.05 -26.13
C LEU A 91 23.74 -5.03 -24.72
N VAL A 92 23.21 -4.13 -23.88
CA VAL A 92 23.45 -4.10 -22.43
C VAL A 92 22.13 -3.93 -21.66
N TYR A 93 21.49 -2.78 -21.78
CA TYR A 93 20.31 -2.41 -20.99
C TYR A 93 18.99 -2.73 -21.70
N GLU A 94 18.97 -2.74 -23.00
CA GLU A 94 17.78 -2.91 -23.85
C GLU A 94 17.06 -4.26 -23.62
N ILE A 95 17.82 -5.25 -23.17
CA ILE A 95 17.31 -6.62 -22.93
C ILE A 95 16.18 -6.63 -21.91
N ARG A 96 16.37 -5.95 -20.78
CA ARG A 96 15.36 -5.89 -19.70
C ARG A 96 14.12 -5.13 -20.15
N THR A 97 14.33 -4.00 -20.78
CA THR A 97 13.23 -3.16 -21.30
C THR A 97 12.40 -3.93 -22.32
N ALA A 98 13.03 -4.63 -23.27
CA ALA A 98 12.30 -5.41 -24.26
C ALA A 98 11.52 -6.57 -23.61
N ALA A 99 12.14 -7.28 -22.65
CA ALA A 99 11.46 -8.37 -21.98
C ALA A 99 10.24 -7.87 -21.18
N ILE A 100 10.38 -6.77 -20.41
CA ILE A 100 9.29 -6.26 -19.58
C ILE A 100 8.14 -5.67 -20.39
N GLN A 101 8.44 -5.08 -21.55
CA GLN A 101 7.44 -4.48 -22.43
C GLN A 101 6.56 -5.50 -23.18
N HIS A 102 7.00 -6.76 -23.28
CA HIS A 102 6.31 -7.72 -24.14
C HIS A 102 5.96 -9.06 -23.45
N ALA A 103 6.66 -9.43 -22.37
CA ALA A 103 6.43 -10.73 -21.74
C ALA A 103 5.16 -10.77 -20.87
N ARG A 104 4.38 -11.82 -21.00
CA ARG A 104 3.19 -12.10 -20.17
C ARG A 104 3.42 -13.19 -19.12
N SER A 105 4.60 -13.78 -19.11
CA SER A 105 5.05 -14.75 -18.11
C SER A 105 6.57 -14.69 -17.93
N ALA A 106 7.07 -15.21 -16.81
CA ALA A 106 8.50 -15.30 -16.55
C ALA A 106 9.22 -16.09 -17.64
N ARG A 107 8.64 -17.19 -18.08
CA ARG A 107 9.18 -18.03 -19.15
C ARG A 107 9.27 -17.28 -20.49
N GLU A 108 8.25 -16.51 -20.85
CA GLU A 108 8.26 -15.69 -22.07
C GLU A 108 9.34 -14.60 -21.98
N ALA A 109 9.53 -13.97 -20.82
CA ALA A 109 10.61 -13.03 -20.61
C ALA A 109 11.98 -13.65 -20.82
N VAL A 110 12.22 -14.87 -20.31
CA VAL A 110 13.46 -15.62 -20.53
C VAL A 110 13.67 -15.92 -22.03
N HIS A 111 12.62 -16.28 -22.78
CA HIS A 111 12.72 -16.47 -24.23
C HIS A 111 13.08 -15.18 -24.97
N ILE A 112 12.50 -14.04 -24.59
CA ILE A 112 12.81 -12.75 -25.19
C ILE A 112 14.27 -12.40 -24.91
N ILE A 113 14.74 -12.52 -23.65
CA ILE A 113 16.13 -12.29 -23.26
C ILE A 113 17.07 -13.14 -24.14
N GLY A 114 16.82 -14.45 -24.19
CA GLY A 114 17.66 -15.38 -24.96
C GLY A 114 17.69 -15.07 -26.45
N SER A 115 16.54 -14.79 -27.06
CA SER A 115 16.43 -14.45 -28.49
C SER A 115 17.17 -13.17 -28.84
N MET A 116 17.10 -12.15 -27.96
CA MET A 116 17.86 -10.91 -28.16
C MET A 116 19.37 -11.15 -28.08
N VAL A 117 19.81 -11.93 -27.08
CA VAL A 117 21.22 -12.29 -26.93
C VAL A 117 21.74 -13.07 -28.14
N GLU A 118 20.99 -14.05 -28.64
CA GLU A 118 21.39 -14.81 -29.84
C GLU A 118 21.43 -13.95 -31.08
N ARG A 119 20.52 -12.98 -31.20
CA ARG A 119 20.46 -12.12 -32.41
C ARG A 119 21.49 -11.02 -32.42
N TYR A 120 21.67 -10.30 -31.32
CA TYR A 120 22.45 -9.08 -31.25
C TYR A 120 23.75 -9.21 -30.45
N GLY A 121 23.84 -10.19 -29.56
CA GLY A 121 24.96 -10.39 -28.64
C GLY A 121 24.96 -9.44 -27.45
N TYR A 122 25.43 -9.95 -26.32
CA TYR A 122 25.63 -9.18 -25.10
C TYR A 122 27.01 -8.56 -25.07
N GLN A 123 27.11 -7.24 -24.85
CA GLN A 123 28.36 -6.49 -24.98
C GLN A 123 29.23 -6.59 -23.70
N ASP A 124 28.64 -6.57 -22.53
CA ASP A 124 29.35 -6.55 -21.26
C ASP A 124 29.89 -7.94 -20.87
N SER A 125 30.59 -8.01 -19.72
CA SER A 125 31.35 -9.19 -19.30
C SER A 125 30.50 -10.43 -19.05
N GLY A 126 29.24 -10.28 -18.67
CA GLY A 126 28.25 -11.32 -18.38
C GLY A 126 27.29 -10.91 -17.27
N ARG A 127 26.13 -11.54 -17.22
CA ARG A 127 25.05 -11.17 -16.29
C ARG A 127 24.14 -12.36 -15.97
N SER A 128 23.58 -12.39 -14.78
CA SER A 128 22.45 -13.25 -14.44
C SER A 128 21.21 -12.39 -14.26
N TYR A 129 20.15 -12.66 -15.04
CA TYR A 129 18.84 -12.06 -14.87
C TYR A 129 18.02 -12.95 -13.95
N LEU A 130 17.43 -12.35 -12.92
CA LEU A 130 16.39 -12.95 -12.09
C LEU A 130 15.06 -12.57 -12.72
N VAL A 131 14.28 -13.54 -13.09
CA VAL A 131 12.99 -13.34 -13.77
C VAL A 131 11.93 -14.13 -13.03
N ALA A 132 10.86 -13.50 -12.62
CA ALA A 132 9.79 -14.20 -11.92
C ALA A 132 8.41 -13.68 -12.31
N ASP A 133 7.41 -14.52 -12.11
CA ASP A 133 6.01 -14.16 -12.07
C ASP A 133 5.32 -14.90 -10.91
N ARG A 134 4.03 -14.76 -10.76
CA ARG A 134 3.27 -15.37 -9.66
C ARG A 134 3.27 -16.91 -9.66
N HIS A 135 3.81 -17.55 -10.67
CA HIS A 135 3.80 -19.03 -10.82
C HIS A 135 5.17 -19.64 -10.68
N GLU A 136 6.20 -18.96 -11.17
CA GLU A 136 7.55 -19.49 -11.22
C GLU A 136 8.65 -18.42 -11.24
N GLY A 137 9.86 -18.82 -10.91
CA GLY A 137 11.05 -18.01 -11.02
C GLY A 137 12.14 -18.68 -11.83
N TRP A 138 12.94 -17.89 -12.53
CA TRP A 138 14.05 -18.32 -13.41
C TRP A 138 15.30 -17.51 -13.15
N ILE A 139 16.46 -18.17 -13.25
CA ILE A 139 17.75 -17.51 -13.37
C ILE A 139 18.23 -17.68 -14.82
N CYS A 140 18.45 -16.57 -15.51
CA CYS A 140 18.92 -16.56 -16.89
C CYS A 140 20.35 -15.99 -16.96
N ALA A 141 21.32 -16.85 -17.13
CA ALA A 141 22.74 -16.50 -17.23
C ALA A 141 23.10 -16.16 -18.68
N VAL A 142 23.56 -14.94 -18.91
CA VAL A 142 23.98 -14.41 -20.20
C VAL A 142 25.49 -14.21 -20.21
N VAL A 143 26.15 -14.71 -21.23
CA VAL A 143 27.60 -14.61 -21.45
C VAL A 143 27.88 -13.49 -22.43
N ARG A 144 29.03 -12.85 -22.34
CA ARG A 144 29.45 -11.94 -23.42
C ARG A 144 29.31 -12.63 -24.78
N GLY A 145 28.79 -11.94 -25.77
CA GLY A 145 28.47 -12.50 -27.09
C GLY A 145 27.05 -13.11 -27.10
N ARG A 146 26.89 -14.28 -27.72
CA ARG A 146 25.57 -14.80 -28.10
C ARG A 146 25.11 -16.04 -27.34
N HIS A 147 25.80 -16.40 -26.25
CA HIS A 147 25.46 -17.60 -25.48
C HIS A 147 24.75 -17.27 -24.19
N TRP A 148 23.77 -18.08 -23.85
CA TRP A 148 22.97 -17.97 -22.62
C TRP A 148 22.42 -19.32 -22.20
N VAL A 149 22.06 -19.43 -20.94
CA VAL A 149 21.31 -20.57 -20.38
C VAL A 149 20.44 -20.06 -19.22
N ALA A 150 19.25 -20.61 -19.10
CA ALA A 150 18.37 -20.34 -17.99
C ALA A 150 17.92 -21.64 -17.32
N GLN A 151 17.78 -21.57 -16.01
CA GLN A 151 17.25 -22.66 -15.19
C GLN A 151 16.11 -22.16 -14.33
N ARG A 152 15.02 -22.92 -14.29
CA ARG A 152 13.85 -22.68 -13.43
C ARG A 152 14.23 -23.00 -11.98
N VAL A 153 13.83 -22.14 -11.06
CA VAL A 153 13.94 -22.40 -9.62
C VAL A 153 12.79 -23.34 -9.23
N PRO A 154 13.07 -24.50 -8.60
CA PRO A 154 12.01 -25.39 -8.10
C PRO A 154 11.07 -24.68 -7.13
N ASP A 155 9.80 -25.08 -7.14
CA ASP A 155 8.78 -24.41 -6.33
C ASP A 155 9.04 -24.47 -4.82
N ASP A 156 9.77 -25.47 -4.34
CA ASP A 156 10.08 -25.71 -2.93
C ASP A 156 11.53 -25.33 -2.56
N GLU A 157 12.22 -24.57 -3.42
CA GLU A 157 13.62 -24.19 -3.23
C GLU A 157 13.83 -22.65 -3.30
N ILE A 158 14.99 -22.25 -2.80
CA ILE A 158 15.50 -20.89 -2.88
C ILE A 158 16.80 -20.87 -3.66
N ALA A 159 16.92 -19.94 -4.63
CA ALA A 159 18.15 -19.65 -5.36
C ALA A 159 18.69 -18.27 -4.96
N THR A 160 20.03 -18.16 -4.86
CA THR A 160 20.71 -16.90 -4.53
C THR A 160 21.79 -16.61 -5.57
N ILE A 161 22.00 -15.35 -5.94
CA ILE A 161 22.99 -14.90 -6.92
C ILE A 161 23.98 -13.91 -6.28
N PRO A 162 25.22 -14.34 -6.02
CA PRO A 162 26.24 -13.53 -5.34
C PRO A 162 27.34 -12.99 -6.30
N ASN A 163 26.98 -12.47 -7.46
CA ASN A 163 27.89 -11.96 -8.50
C ASN A 163 28.81 -13.02 -9.15
N TYR A 164 28.36 -14.25 -9.20
CA TYR A 164 28.90 -15.30 -10.07
C TYR A 164 27.78 -16.26 -10.52
N TYR A 165 28.00 -16.95 -11.64
CA TYR A 165 27.00 -17.87 -12.15
C TYR A 165 26.79 -19.03 -11.17
N THR A 166 25.54 -19.33 -10.83
CA THR A 166 25.16 -20.44 -9.95
C THR A 166 24.59 -21.63 -10.71
N ILE A 167 24.20 -21.48 -11.98
CA ILE A 167 23.76 -22.60 -12.81
C ILE A 167 24.93 -23.58 -13.01
N GLY A 168 24.73 -24.81 -12.59
CA GLY A 168 25.74 -25.88 -12.65
C GLY A 168 25.57 -26.78 -13.87
N GLU A 169 25.21 -28.06 -13.63
CA GLU A 169 24.87 -29.00 -14.70
C GLU A 169 23.57 -28.59 -15.41
N ILE A 170 23.51 -28.77 -16.72
CA ILE A 170 22.36 -28.39 -17.51
C ILE A 170 21.88 -29.54 -18.40
N ASP A 171 20.57 -29.68 -18.53
CA ASP A 171 19.94 -30.58 -19.49
C ASP A 171 18.96 -29.83 -20.40
N LEU A 172 19.42 -29.38 -21.57
CA LEU A 172 18.58 -28.65 -22.52
C LEU A 172 17.50 -29.55 -23.20
N LYS A 173 17.43 -30.87 -22.89
CA LYS A 173 16.31 -31.73 -23.28
C LYS A 173 15.13 -31.59 -22.32
N ASP A 174 15.42 -31.28 -21.07
CA ASP A 174 14.41 -30.92 -20.07
C ASP A 174 13.98 -29.46 -20.29
N THR A 175 13.13 -29.27 -21.29
CA THR A 175 12.66 -27.91 -21.63
C THR A 175 11.70 -27.31 -20.61
N LEU A 176 11.25 -28.06 -19.59
CA LEU A 176 10.46 -27.51 -18.50
C LEU A 176 11.36 -26.70 -17.52
N ASN A 177 12.57 -27.18 -17.29
CA ASN A 177 13.47 -26.60 -16.31
C ASN A 177 14.69 -25.89 -16.91
N PHE A 178 15.00 -26.10 -18.18
CA PHE A 178 16.14 -25.49 -18.84
C PHE A 178 15.78 -24.89 -20.21
N LEU A 179 16.33 -23.72 -20.47
CA LEU A 179 16.32 -23.06 -21.75
C LEU A 179 17.75 -22.57 -22.06
N GLY A 180 18.14 -22.46 -23.32
CA GLY A 180 19.48 -21.93 -23.64
C GLY A 180 19.92 -22.14 -25.08
N SER A 181 21.07 -21.57 -25.40
CA SER A 181 21.70 -21.66 -26.71
C SER A 181 22.05 -23.12 -27.02
N LYS A 182 21.57 -23.63 -28.16
CA LYS A 182 21.70 -25.04 -28.56
C LYS A 182 23.17 -25.50 -28.68
N ASP A 183 24.07 -24.61 -28.93
CA ASP A 183 25.48 -24.92 -29.12
C ASP A 183 26.39 -24.57 -27.91
N ILE A 184 25.84 -24.22 -26.78
CA ILE A 184 26.56 -23.77 -25.59
C ILE A 184 27.64 -24.75 -25.14
N VAL A 185 27.35 -26.05 -25.11
CA VAL A 185 28.31 -27.11 -24.78
C VAL A 185 29.40 -27.23 -25.86
N ARG A 186 29.01 -27.19 -27.14
CA ARG A 186 29.94 -27.26 -28.29
C ARG A 186 30.90 -26.08 -28.29
N TYR A 187 30.40 -24.88 -28.01
CA TYR A 187 31.20 -23.67 -27.93
C TYR A 187 32.22 -23.76 -26.80
N ALA A 188 31.83 -24.19 -25.60
CA ALA A 188 32.72 -24.38 -24.45
C ALA A 188 33.86 -25.38 -24.78
N ARG A 189 33.55 -26.47 -25.51
CA ARG A 189 34.59 -27.40 -26.05
C ARG A 189 35.53 -26.72 -27.00
N LYS A 190 35.00 -25.97 -27.99
CA LYS A 190 35.80 -25.22 -28.96
C LYS A 190 36.74 -24.22 -28.31
N ARG A 191 36.30 -23.59 -27.23
CA ARG A 191 37.10 -22.66 -26.41
C ARG A 191 38.08 -23.33 -25.47
N GLY A 192 38.03 -24.66 -25.34
CA GLY A 192 38.86 -25.44 -24.41
C GLY A 192 38.47 -25.29 -22.93
N TRP A 193 37.32 -24.71 -22.67
CA TRP A 193 36.78 -24.50 -21.30
C TRP A 193 36.16 -25.77 -20.71
N TYR A 194 35.74 -26.70 -21.56
CA TYR A 194 35.18 -27.99 -21.19
C TYR A 194 35.84 -29.13 -21.96
N ARG A 195 36.29 -30.15 -21.26
CA ARG A 195 36.91 -31.39 -21.80
C ARG A 195 36.23 -32.60 -21.19
N PRO A 196 35.31 -33.30 -21.91
CA PRO A 196 34.46 -34.35 -21.31
C PRO A 196 35.22 -35.48 -20.59
N ARG A 197 36.41 -35.84 -21.10
CA ARG A 197 37.23 -36.89 -20.50
C ARG A 197 37.90 -36.47 -19.19
N ARG A 198 38.08 -35.18 -18.96
CA ARG A 198 38.69 -34.63 -17.74
C ARG A 198 37.66 -34.17 -16.75
N ASP A 199 36.62 -33.51 -17.24
CA ASP A 199 35.71 -32.69 -16.45
C ASP A 199 34.37 -33.40 -16.15
N GLY A 200 34.14 -34.60 -16.75
CA GLY A 200 32.91 -35.38 -16.55
C GLY A 200 31.71 -34.74 -17.19
N ALA A 201 30.61 -34.62 -16.46
CA ALA A 201 29.39 -33.93 -16.92
C ALA A 201 29.65 -32.44 -17.21
N PHE A 202 28.89 -31.90 -18.14
CA PHE A 202 29.05 -30.48 -18.47
C PHE A 202 28.44 -29.64 -17.35
N ASN A 203 29.26 -28.72 -16.81
CA ASN A 203 28.85 -27.75 -15.80
C ASN A 203 29.06 -26.33 -16.36
N PHE A 204 27.95 -25.58 -16.50
CA PHE A 204 27.97 -24.24 -17.08
C PHE A 204 28.81 -23.28 -16.24
N ARG A 205 28.59 -23.23 -14.91
CA ARG A 205 29.34 -22.36 -14.01
C ARG A 205 30.83 -22.55 -14.14
N LEU A 206 31.31 -23.79 -14.06
CA LEU A 206 32.74 -24.10 -14.16
C LEU A 206 33.31 -23.83 -15.54
N SER A 207 32.48 -23.95 -16.58
CA SER A 207 32.94 -23.74 -17.95
C SER A 207 32.94 -22.26 -18.38
N TYR A 208 32.00 -21.46 -17.90
CA TYR A 208 31.79 -20.10 -18.39
C TYR A 208 32.13 -18.98 -17.43
N SER A 209 32.14 -19.20 -16.09
CA SER A 209 32.54 -18.16 -15.16
C SER A 209 33.98 -17.70 -15.35
N ASP A 210 34.23 -16.41 -15.09
CA ASP A 210 35.59 -15.98 -14.74
C ASP A 210 35.95 -16.66 -13.40
N PRO A 211 37.01 -17.52 -13.37
CA PRO A 211 37.34 -18.31 -12.17
C PRO A 211 37.61 -17.46 -10.93
N ALA A 212 38.10 -16.22 -11.12
CA ALA A 212 38.36 -15.30 -10.01
C ALA A 212 37.07 -14.92 -9.24
N THR A 213 35.92 -14.91 -9.89
CA THR A 213 34.64 -14.56 -9.24
C THR A 213 34.15 -15.64 -8.28
N LEU A 214 34.48 -16.90 -8.57
CA LEU A 214 34.10 -18.06 -7.75
C LEU A 214 34.83 -18.15 -6.41
N THR A 215 35.95 -17.45 -6.27
CA THR A 215 36.81 -17.46 -5.08
C THR A 215 36.99 -16.08 -4.45
N LYS A 216 36.35 -15.03 -5.01
CA LYS A 216 36.44 -13.66 -4.49
C LYS A 216 35.87 -13.58 -3.07
N PRO A 217 36.64 -13.19 -2.04
CA PRO A 217 36.19 -13.23 -0.64
C PRO A 217 34.87 -12.53 -0.40
N HIS A 218 34.69 -11.33 -0.92
CA HIS A 218 33.47 -10.56 -0.75
C HIS A 218 32.21 -11.26 -1.32
N ASN A 219 32.34 -11.91 -2.50
CA ASN A 219 31.23 -12.69 -3.07
C ASN A 219 30.88 -13.88 -2.17
N LEU A 220 31.92 -14.56 -1.62
CA LEU A 220 31.75 -15.72 -0.76
C LEU A 220 31.14 -15.34 0.60
N GLU A 221 31.51 -14.22 1.19
CA GLU A 221 30.97 -13.74 2.47
C GLU A 221 29.48 -13.41 2.36
N ARG A 222 29.10 -12.68 1.32
CA ARG A 222 27.69 -12.36 1.04
C ARG A 222 26.85 -13.62 0.82
N HIS A 223 27.38 -14.54 0.02
CA HIS A 223 26.71 -15.80 -0.26
C HIS A 223 26.62 -16.69 0.99
N ARG A 224 27.66 -16.71 1.81
CA ARG A 224 27.67 -17.46 3.09
C ARG A 224 26.52 -17.02 3.99
N LEU A 225 26.39 -15.71 4.24
CA LEU A 225 25.31 -15.18 5.08
C LEU A 225 23.93 -15.58 4.56
N ALA A 226 23.71 -15.48 3.26
CA ALA A 226 22.43 -15.85 2.66
C ALA A 226 22.15 -17.36 2.80
N GLN A 227 23.13 -18.21 2.51
CA GLN A 227 22.96 -19.66 2.60
C GLN A 227 22.79 -20.13 4.05
N GLU A 228 23.57 -19.62 4.99
CA GLU A 228 23.40 -19.93 6.41
C GLU A 228 22.02 -19.51 6.91
N THR A 229 21.52 -18.33 6.45
CA THR A 229 20.18 -17.86 6.80
C THR A 229 19.09 -18.78 6.28
N PHE A 230 19.16 -19.21 5.02
CA PHE A 230 18.11 -20.02 4.41
C PHE A 230 18.23 -21.50 4.69
N PHE A 231 19.45 -22.03 4.79
CA PHE A 231 19.70 -23.47 4.79
C PHE A 231 20.38 -23.99 6.08
N GLY A 232 20.88 -23.09 6.92
CA GLY A 232 21.60 -23.44 8.15
C GLY A 232 23.08 -23.78 7.94
N ASP A 233 23.53 -23.91 6.69
CA ASP A 233 24.93 -24.15 6.28
C ASP A 233 25.22 -23.50 4.94
N ALA A 234 26.49 -23.45 4.51
CA ALA A 234 26.89 -22.81 3.26
C ALA A 234 27.79 -23.70 2.39
N ILE A 235 27.43 -23.83 1.12
CA ILE A 235 28.21 -24.48 0.05
C ILE A 235 28.54 -23.40 -0.99
N LEU A 236 29.79 -23.01 -1.10
CA LEU A 236 30.20 -21.78 -1.77
C LEU A 236 31.11 -22.01 -2.98
N GLY A 237 31.16 -21.02 -3.87
CA GLY A 237 32.10 -20.97 -4.98
C GLY A 237 31.87 -22.08 -6.01
N PRO A 238 32.93 -22.83 -6.38
CA PRO A 238 32.83 -23.89 -7.40
C PRO A 238 31.79 -24.98 -7.09
N GLU A 239 31.53 -25.26 -5.83
CA GLU A 239 30.63 -26.33 -5.37
C GLU A 239 29.20 -25.84 -5.08
N THR A 240 28.94 -24.56 -5.21
CA THR A 240 27.62 -23.98 -4.94
C THR A 240 26.53 -24.72 -5.74
N PRO A 241 25.45 -25.23 -5.12
CA PRO A 241 24.29 -25.71 -5.84
C PRO A 241 23.52 -24.52 -6.46
N PHE A 242 22.74 -24.81 -7.50
CA PHE A 242 21.90 -23.78 -8.15
C PHE A 242 20.85 -23.22 -7.19
N SER A 243 20.16 -24.10 -6.48
CA SER A 243 19.16 -23.79 -5.48
C SER A 243 19.10 -24.89 -4.44
N ARG A 244 18.42 -24.65 -3.30
CA ARG A 244 18.29 -25.62 -2.21
C ARG A 244 16.93 -25.47 -1.52
N LYS A 245 16.46 -26.55 -0.91
CA LYS A 245 15.33 -26.50 0.02
C LYS A 245 15.71 -25.75 1.28
N PRO A 246 14.92 -24.74 1.69
CA PRO A 246 15.23 -23.99 2.90
C PRO A 246 14.97 -24.82 4.17
N SER A 247 15.66 -24.47 5.25
CA SER A 247 15.51 -25.11 6.57
C SER A 247 14.11 -24.92 7.19
N ARG A 248 13.43 -23.87 6.81
CA ARG A 248 12.04 -23.54 7.14
C ARG A 248 11.41 -22.77 5.97
N LYS A 249 10.11 -22.54 6.01
CA LYS A 249 9.48 -21.59 5.09
C LYS A 249 9.81 -20.16 5.50
N PHE A 250 10.03 -19.30 4.51
CA PHE A 250 10.41 -17.91 4.70
C PHE A 250 9.28 -16.96 4.27
N HIS A 251 9.24 -15.80 4.91
CA HIS A 251 8.31 -14.74 4.58
C HIS A 251 9.06 -13.56 3.94
N ARG A 252 8.36 -12.67 3.28
CA ARG A 252 8.92 -11.45 2.69
C ARG A 252 9.87 -10.70 3.63
N ARG A 253 9.49 -10.58 4.91
CA ARG A 253 10.31 -9.86 5.90
C ARG A 253 11.70 -10.48 6.09
N ASP A 254 11.80 -11.79 6.04
CA ASP A 254 13.10 -12.47 6.15
C ASP A 254 14.02 -12.07 4.99
N LEU A 255 13.46 -11.99 3.76
CA LEU A 255 14.20 -11.56 2.57
C LEU A 255 14.60 -10.08 2.69
N SER A 256 13.66 -9.20 3.06
CA SER A 256 13.93 -7.78 3.28
C SER A 256 15.01 -7.57 4.34
N GLN A 257 14.94 -8.30 5.46
CA GLN A 257 15.94 -8.21 6.52
C GLN A 257 17.32 -8.66 6.04
N LEU A 258 17.38 -9.78 5.32
CA LEU A 258 18.65 -10.29 4.78
C LEU A 258 19.30 -9.29 3.80
N LEU A 259 18.50 -8.70 2.92
CA LEU A 259 18.98 -7.74 1.93
C LEU A 259 19.45 -6.41 2.54
N THR A 260 19.02 -6.07 3.76
CA THR A 260 19.37 -4.81 4.42
C THR A 260 20.52 -4.91 5.43
N VAL A 261 21.13 -6.09 5.61
CA VAL A 261 22.23 -6.27 6.55
C VAL A 261 23.57 -6.50 5.84
N PRO A 262 24.70 -5.96 6.39
CA PRO A 262 26.03 -6.30 5.88
C PRO A 262 26.36 -7.79 6.08
N PRO A 263 27.15 -8.40 5.20
CA PRO A 263 27.82 -7.84 4.02
C PRO A 263 26.97 -7.83 2.74
N ILE A 264 25.71 -8.28 2.76
CA ILE A 264 24.83 -8.27 1.59
C ILE A 264 24.52 -6.82 1.20
N ARG A 265 24.04 -6.03 2.15
CA ARG A 265 23.98 -4.58 1.98
C ARG A 265 25.38 -4.00 2.09
N THR A 266 25.73 -3.12 1.16
CA THR A 266 26.99 -2.40 1.15
C THR A 266 26.72 -0.88 1.25
N LYS A 267 27.77 -0.07 1.40
CA LYS A 267 27.65 1.39 1.31
C LYS A 267 27.25 1.86 -0.09
N ASN A 268 27.36 1.00 -1.09
CA ASN A 268 27.00 1.28 -2.48
C ASN A 268 25.60 0.78 -2.85
N THR A 269 24.87 0.17 -1.91
CA THR A 269 23.50 -0.29 -2.15
C THR A 269 22.59 0.93 -2.26
N VAL A 270 22.08 1.16 -3.46
CA VAL A 270 21.23 2.32 -3.81
C VAL A 270 19.75 1.96 -3.84
N LEU A 271 19.43 0.67 -3.94
CA LEU A 271 18.06 0.16 -3.98
C LEU A 271 18.00 -1.24 -3.40
N THR A 272 16.99 -1.50 -2.61
CA THR A 272 16.56 -2.85 -2.21
C THR A 272 15.13 -3.05 -2.68
N THR A 273 14.86 -4.11 -3.44
CA THR A 273 13.51 -4.48 -3.85
C THR A 273 13.17 -5.90 -3.42
N VAL A 274 11.93 -6.11 -2.96
CA VAL A 274 11.35 -7.44 -2.78
C VAL A 274 10.00 -7.45 -3.48
N PHE A 275 9.90 -8.21 -4.57
CA PHE A 275 8.66 -8.44 -5.30
C PHE A 275 7.92 -9.61 -4.65
N ALA A 276 6.71 -9.35 -4.18
CA ALA A 276 5.80 -10.36 -3.64
C ALA A 276 4.73 -10.68 -4.70
N LEU A 277 4.77 -11.92 -5.22
CA LEU A 277 4.02 -12.32 -6.40
C LEU A 277 2.93 -13.31 -5.99
N GLN A 278 1.71 -12.81 -5.83
CA GLN A 278 0.58 -13.57 -5.27
C GLN A 278 -0.16 -14.38 -6.34
N PRO A 279 -0.20 -15.73 -6.29
CA PRO A 279 -0.80 -16.54 -7.34
C PRO A 279 -2.32 -16.46 -7.40
N SER A 280 -3.00 -16.20 -6.28
CA SER A 280 -4.45 -16.18 -6.17
C SER A 280 -5.12 -14.88 -6.60
N ARG A 281 -4.35 -13.85 -6.96
CA ARG A 281 -4.86 -12.54 -7.40
C ARG A 281 -4.53 -12.25 -8.86
N PRO A 282 -5.28 -11.34 -9.49
CA PRO A 282 -4.89 -10.80 -10.80
C PRO A 282 -3.47 -10.23 -10.76
N PRO A 283 -2.68 -10.32 -11.86
CA PRO A 283 -1.28 -9.90 -11.84
C PRO A 283 -1.06 -8.46 -11.39
N LYS A 284 -1.90 -7.54 -11.82
CA LYS A 284 -1.77 -6.10 -11.48
C LYS A 284 -1.81 -5.85 -9.97
N SER A 285 -2.71 -6.50 -9.25
CA SER A 285 -2.88 -6.36 -7.81
C SER A 285 -2.14 -7.42 -7.00
N GLY A 286 -1.85 -8.56 -7.63
CA GLY A 286 -1.11 -9.66 -7.00
C GLY A 286 0.41 -9.44 -6.96
N THR A 287 0.93 -8.34 -7.53
CA THR A 287 2.35 -8.00 -7.52
C THR A 287 2.59 -6.77 -6.67
N VAL A 288 3.22 -6.98 -5.53
CA VAL A 288 3.60 -5.91 -4.60
C VAL A 288 5.11 -5.81 -4.54
N ILE A 289 5.62 -4.59 -4.61
CA ILE A 289 7.04 -4.30 -4.53
C ILE A 289 7.30 -3.60 -3.19
N TRP A 290 8.20 -4.15 -2.41
CA TRP A 290 8.73 -3.50 -1.22
C TRP A 290 10.05 -2.85 -1.60
N VAL A 291 10.10 -1.53 -1.43
CA VAL A 291 11.23 -0.69 -1.89
C VAL A 291 11.93 -0.09 -0.69
N GLY A 292 13.21 -0.37 -0.57
CA GLY A 292 14.12 0.26 0.37
C GLY A 292 15.11 1.16 -0.37
N LEU A 293 15.19 2.42 0.05
CA LEU A 293 16.17 3.39 -0.43
C LEU A 293 17.45 3.35 0.44
N PRO A 294 18.55 3.99 0.02
CA PRO A 294 19.78 4.02 0.82
C PRO A 294 19.52 4.47 2.26
N GLY A 295 20.08 3.74 3.22
CA GLY A 295 19.89 4.06 4.63
C GLY A 295 18.66 3.47 5.32
N GLN A 296 17.66 2.98 4.57
CA GLN A 296 16.47 2.36 5.13
C GLN A 296 16.73 0.91 5.55
N ASP A 297 16.11 0.50 6.63
CA ASP A 297 16.04 -0.89 7.08
C ASP A 297 14.82 -1.63 6.48
N ALA A 298 14.66 -2.90 6.83
CA ALA A 298 13.55 -3.71 6.33
C ALA A 298 12.16 -3.22 6.80
N ALA A 299 12.09 -2.55 7.95
CA ALA A 299 10.84 -2.04 8.50
C ALA A 299 10.39 -0.75 7.83
N SER A 300 11.34 0.02 7.31
CA SER A 300 11.11 1.32 6.67
C SER A 300 10.85 1.24 5.16
N GLN A 301 10.80 0.03 4.58
CA GLN A 301 10.54 -0.15 3.15
C GLN A 301 9.12 0.28 2.77
N SER A 302 9.00 1.04 1.70
CA SER A 302 7.71 1.46 1.14
C SER A 302 7.11 0.40 0.22
N GLN A 303 5.79 0.36 0.15
CA GLN A 303 5.03 -0.58 -0.68
C GLN A 303 4.59 0.08 -1.98
N TRP A 304 4.85 -0.56 -3.11
CA TRP A 304 4.53 -0.09 -4.45
C TRP A 304 3.79 -1.17 -5.25
N THR A 305 3.01 -0.74 -6.23
CA THR A 305 2.36 -1.61 -7.23
C THR A 305 2.52 -0.98 -8.61
N ILE A 306 2.11 -1.68 -9.65
CA ILE A 306 2.07 -1.12 -11.02
C ILE A 306 1.13 0.09 -11.12
N PHE A 307 0.20 0.27 -10.19
CA PHE A 307 -0.72 1.41 -10.14
C PHE A 307 -0.14 2.62 -9.41
N THR A 308 0.92 2.43 -8.61
CA THR A 308 1.53 3.53 -7.87
C THR A 308 2.08 4.57 -8.83
N GLN A 309 1.61 5.81 -8.71
CA GLN A 309 2.06 6.89 -9.58
C GLN A 309 3.51 7.28 -9.31
N SER A 310 4.21 7.68 -10.35
CA SER A 310 5.57 8.22 -10.23
C SER A 310 5.55 9.53 -9.46
N PRO A 311 6.44 9.72 -8.46
CA PRO A 311 6.55 11.00 -7.75
C PRO A 311 6.90 12.15 -8.70
N GLU A 312 6.27 13.30 -8.51
CA GLU A 312 6.54 14.51 -9.31
C GLU A 312 7.99 15.01 -9.13
N SER A 313 8.59 14.78 -7.96
CA SER A 313 9.95 15.18 -7.62
C SER A 313 11.05 14.28 -8.23
N CYS A 314 10.71 13.34 -9.10
CA CYS A 314 11.70 12.57 -9.84
C CYS A 314 12.46 13.45 -10.85
N HIS A 315 13.79 13.46 -10.76
CA HIS A 315 14.65 14.21 -11.66
C HIS A 315 15.02 13.38 -12.89
N ARG A 316 14.83 13.98 -14.06
CA ARG A 316 15.26 13.39 -15.33
C ARG A 316 16.43 14.19 -15.91
N TYR A 317 17.50 13.49 -16.21
CA TYR A 317 18.65 14.07 -16.89
C TYR A 317 18.53 13.90 -18.40
N ALA A 318 19.01 14.89 -19.16
CA ALA A 318 19.00 14.83 -20.61
C ALA A 318 19.97 13.76 -21.13
N THR A 319 21.12 13.61 -20.47
CA THR A 319 22.19 12.67 -20.85
C THR A 319 22.73 11.89 -19.65
N ALA A 320 23.39 10.76 -19.92
CA ALA A 320 24.12 10.01 -18.91
C ALA A 320 25.34 10.79 -18.36
N GLU A 321 25.97 11.64 -19.18
CA GLU A 321 27.05 12.51 -18.73
C GLU A 321 26.58 13.52 -17.69
N GLU A 322 25.47 14.18 -17.93
CA GLU A 322 24.88 15.10 -16.97
C GLU A 322 24.56 14.40 -15.63
N ALA A 323 24.05 13.16 -15.69
CA ALA A 323 23.80 12.38 -14.48
C ALA A 323 25.10 12.06 -13.73
N LEU A 324 26.14 11.65 -14.44
CA LEU A 324 27.45 11.30 -13.86
C LEU A 324 28.13 12.51 -13.21
N GLU A 325 28.02 13.69 -13.78
CA GLU A 325 28.57 14.92 -13.21
C GLU A 325 27.88 15.32 -11.90
N LYS A 326 26.65 14.85 -11.70
CA LYS A 326 25.83 15.13 -10.52
C LYS A 326 25.81 13.99 -9.50
N HIS A 327 26.70 13.01 -9.62
CA HIS A 327 26.88 11.99 -8.61
C HIS A 327 27.67 12.53 -7.40
N PHE A 328 27.39 12.00 -6.24
CA PHE A 328 28.02 12.43 -5.01
C PHE A 328 28.48 11.25 -4.18
N SER A 329 29.56 11.49 -3.44
CA SER A 329 30.05 10.57 -2.42
C SER A 329 29.31 10.66 -1.09
N ASP A 330 28.41 11.64 -0.99
CA ASP A 330 27.74 11.99 0.29
C ASP A 330 26.30 12.46 0.01
N VAL A 331 25.39 11.93 0.79
CA VAL A 331 23.94 12.16 0.67
C VAL A 331 23.57 13.64 0.92
N GLY A 332 24.34 14.37 1.72
CA GLY A 332 24.13 15.80 1.95
C GLY A 332 24.17 16.63 0.67
N HIS A 333 25.07 16.30 -0.26
CA HIS A 333 25.17 17.00 -1.53
C HIS A 333 23.93 16.79 -2.43
N TYR A 334 23.27 15.66 -2.36
CA TYR A 334 22.01 15.43 -3.06
C TYR A 334 20.93 16.37 -2.56
N ARG A 335 20.82 16.54 -1.23
CA ARG A 335 19.81 17.39 -0.62
C ARG A 335 20.00 18.86 -1.00
N GLU A 336 21.22 19.35 -1.05
CA GLU A 336 21.53 20.71 -1.50
C GLU A 336 21.14 20.96 -2.96
N ARG A 337 21.32 19.96 -3.83
CA ARG A 337 21.04 20.09 -5.27
C ARG A 337 19.60 19.80 -5.64
N TRP A 338 18.94 18.89 -4.95
CA TRP A 338 17.56 18.48 -5.19
C TRP A 338 16.76 18.46 -3.91
N PRO A 339 16.50 19.60 -3.31
CA PRO A 339 15.78 19.66 -2.02
C PRO A 339 14.37 19.06 -2.10
N ASP A 340 13.74 19.11 -3.28
CA ASP A 340 12.37 18.64 -3.51
C ASP A 340 12.30 17.19 -4.01
N HIS A 341 13.42 16.45 -4.05
CA HIS A 341 13.39 15.07 -4.53
C HIS A 341 12.63 14.17 -3.54
N PHE A 342 11.73 13.30 -4.05
CA PHE A 342 10.87 12.41 -3.23
C PHE A 342 11.64 11.55 -2.21
N TYR A 343 12.91 11.25 -2.49
CA TYR A 343 13.78 10.50 -1.57
C TYR A 343 13.83 11.09 -0.16
N TRP A 344 13.87 12.41 -0.04
CA TRP A 344 13.92 13.09 1.27
C TRP A 344 12.65 12.89 2.07
N HIS A 345 11.53 12.70 1.39
CA HIS A 345 10.27 12.39 2.03
C HIS A 345 10.29 11.07 2.80
N TYR A 346 11.18 10.16 2.45
CA TYR A 346 11.35 8.88 3.15
C TYR A 346 12.45 8.91 4.23
N LEU A 347 13.42 9.82 4.15
CA LEU A 347 14.55 9.86 5.07
C LEU A 347 14.44 10.93 6.14
N ASP A 348 13.77 12.04 5.87
CA ASP A 348 13.70 13.17 6.79
C ASP A 348 12.27 13.46 7.25
N PRO A 349 11.95 13.13 8.50
CA PRO A 349 10.62 13.38 9.05
C PRO A 349 10.28 14.88 9.20
N SER A 350 11.26 15.79 9.11
CA SER A 350 11.02 17.23 9.20
C SER A 350 10.64 17.88 7.88
N ILE A 351 10.86 17.19 6.75
CA ILE A 351 10.41 17.68 5.44
C ILE A 351 8.92 17.39 5.32
N ASP A 352 8.17 18.42 5.00
CA ASP A 352 6.73 18.31 4.79
C ASP A 352 6.46 17.39 3.60
N GLN A 353 5.68 16.34 3.84
CA GLN A 353 5.57 15.23 2.94
C GLN A 353 4.18 15.09 2.43
N HIS A 354 4.03 15.47 1.19
CA HIS A 354 2.75 15.45 0.51
C HIS A 354 2.44 14.16 -0.23
N VAL A 355 3.31 13.13 -0.16
CA VAL A 355 3.10 11.95 -1.00
C VAL A 355 3.25 10.65 -0.20
N ILE A 356 2.15 10.13 0.31
CA ILE A 356 2.04 8.69 0.56
C ILE A 356 1.98 8.00 -0.81
N PRO A 357 2.76 6.94 -1.07
CA PRO A 357 2.62 6.19 -2.31
C PRO A 357 1.17 5.75 -2.51
N HIS A 358 0.58 6.17 -3.61
CA HIS A 358 -0.82 5.94 -3.95
C HIS A 358 -0.96 5.48 -5.39
N ASP A 359 -2.12 4.90 -5.70
CA ASP A 359 -2.40 4.31 -7.01
C ASP A 359 -3.45 5.12 -7.77
N TYR A 360 -4.27 5.88 -7.04
CA TYR A 360 -5.32 6.74 -7.58
C TYR A 360 -5.26 8.12 -6.96
N THR A 361 -5.47 9.16 -7.76
CA THR A 361 -5.64 10.53 -7.31
C THR A 361 -7.10 10.93 -7.49
N VAL A 362 -7.77 11.26 -6.40
CA VAL A 362 -9.19 11.71 -6.43
C VAL A 362 -9.27 13.22 -6.46
N TYR A 363 -8.50 13.89 -5.61
CA TYR A 363 -8.51 15.34 -5.54
C TYR A 363 -7.15 15.91 -5.13
N VAL A 364 -6.74 16.96 -5.80
CA VAL A 364 -5.57 17.79 -5.47
C VAL A 364 -6.07 19.22 -5.28
N PRO A 365 -5.79 19.85 -4.11
CA PRO A 365 -6.17 21.24 -3.87
C PRO A 365 -5.62 22.17 -4.94
N LYS A 366 -6.43 23.14 -5.34
CA LYS A 366 -6.08 24.14 -6.36
C LYS A 366 -5.58 25.46 -5.75
N GLN A 367 -5.79 25.63 -4.44
CA GLN A 367 -5.41 26.82 -3.71
C GLN A 367 -4.28 26.51 -2.73
N PRO A 368 -3.43 27.49 -2.38
CA PRO A 368 -2.43 27.32 -1.34
C PRO A 368 -3.09 27.10 0.03
N ALA A 369 -2.40 26.35 0.89
CA ALA A 369 -2.85 26.14 2.26
C ALA A 369 -2.99 27.47 3.03
N VAL A 370 -4.06 27.56 3.79
CA VAL A 370 -4.34 28.70 4.65
C VAL A 370 -3.83 28.39 6.05
N GLU A 371 -3.08 29.31 6.68
CA GLU A 371 -2.72 29.21 8.08
C GLU A 371 -3.94 29.36 8.99
N ALA A 372 -4.49 28.24 9.40
CA ALA A 372 -5.76 28.08 10.08
C ALA A 372 -6.01 28.99 11.29
N GLU A 373 -4.97 29.35 12.03
CA GLU A 373 -5.12 30.08 13.27
C GLU A 373 -5.28 31.60 13.09
N ARG A 374 -5.03 32.13 11.89
CA ARG A 374 -4.95 33.56 11.64
C ARG A 374 -6.16 34.16 10.95
N ASP A 375 -6.92 33.38 10.19
CA ASP A 375 -8.09 33.90 9.47
C ASP A 375 -9.22 32.87 9.35
N ARG A 376 -10.15 32.89 10.29
CA ARG A 376 -11.37 32.07 10.24
C ARG A 376 -12.32 32.43 9.08
N ASN A 377 -12.01 33.48 8.35
CA ASN A 377 -12.73 33.90 7.17
C ASN A 377 -11.99 33.55 5.86
N ALA A 378 -10.94 32.80 5.93
CA ALA A 378 -10.30 32.27 4.74
C ALA A 378 -11.30 31.42 3.93
N VAL A 379 -11.11 31.40 2.64
CA VAL A 379 -11.82 30.53 1.70
C VAL A 379 -10.79 29.69 0.99
N GLY A 380 -10.99 28.39 0.97
CA GLY A 380 -10.01 27.48 0.40
C GLY A 380 -10.55 26.08 0.14
N ASP A 381 -9.71 25.25 -0.44
CA ASP A 381 -9.99 23.84 -0.76
C ASP A 381 -8.91 22.91 -0.20
N THR A 382 -8.15 23.40 0.78
CA THR A 382 -7.00 22.68 1.34
C THR A 382 -7.32 21.84 2.57
N PHE A 383 -8.58 21.85 3.02
CA PHE A 383 -9.10 20.91 4.01
C PHE A 383 -10.05 19.96 3.32
N ASN A 384 -9.73 18.67 3.28
CA ASN A 384 -10.53 17.62 2.65
C ASN A 384 -10.60 16.43 3.62
N ASP A 385 -11.78 16.22 4.22
CA ASP A 385 -11.95 15.28 5.33
C ASP A 385 -13.21 14.44 5.22
N HIS A 386 -13.34 13.41 6.07
CA HIS A 386 -14.48 12.47 6.06
C HIS A 386 -14.71 11.87 4.67
N PHE A 387 -13.65 11.36 4.08
CA PHE A 387 -13.61 10.91 2.71
C PHE A 387 -14.30 9.55 2.53
N HIS A 388 -15.31 9.50 1.69
CA HIS A 388 -16.05 8.30 1.36
C HIS A 388 -16.05 8.02 -0.13
N VAL A 389 -15.74 6.79 -0.50
CA VAL A 389 -15.96 6.28 -1.85
C VAL A 389 -16.96 5.13 -1.80
N LEU A 390 -17.93 5.19 -2.69
CA LEU A 390 -19.04 4.25 -2.83
C LEU A 390 -19.02 3.67 -4.24
N GLU A 391 -19.20 2.36 -4.36
CA GLU A 391 -19.33 1.68 -5.65
C GLU A 391 -20.79 1.62 -6.10
N ASP A 392 -21.00 1.83 -7.40
CA ASP A 392 -22.25 1.50 -8.11
C ASP A 392 -21.95 0.44 -9.18
N PRO A 393 -22.01 -0.84 -8.82
CA PRO A 393 -21.70 -1.91 -9.78
C PRO A 393 -22.65 -1.96 -10.97
N ALA A 394 -23.90 -1.46 -10.81
CA ALA A 394 -24.89 -1.48 -11.89
C ALA A 394 -24.53 -0.49 -13.00
N ARG A 395 -23.92 0.65 -12.66
CA ARG A 395 -23.48 1.65 -13.63
C ARG A 395 -21.99 1.60 -13.93
N GLY A 396 -21.20 0.83 -13.14
CA GLY A 396 -19.75 0.80 -13.21
C GLY A 396 -19.11 2.10 -12.73
N PHE A 397 -19.75 2.82 -11.81
CA PHE A 397 -19.29 4.10 -11.30
C PHE A 397 -18.72 3.99 -9.88
N LEU A 398 -17.78 4.89 -9.57
CA LEU A 398 -17.38 5.23 -8.21
C LEU A 398 -17.87 6.64 -7.89
N TYR A 399 -18.38 6.81 -6.68
CA TYR A 399 -18.85 8.07 -6.15
C TYR A 399 -18.01 8.48 -4.95
N ALA A 400 -17.38 9.65 -5.02
CA ALA A 400 -16.57 10.22 -3.95
C ALA A 400 -17.30 11.36 -3.27
N PHE A 401 -17.30 11.36 -1.94
CA PHE A 401 -17.91 12.39 -1.11
C PHE A 401 -16.94 12.81 -0.02
N TRP A 402 -16.82 14.08 0.25
CA TRP A 402 -16.01 14.60 1.36
C TRP A 402 -16.47 15.97 1.83
N THR A 403 -16.04 16.36 3.04
CA THR A 403 -16.14 17.72 3.54
C THR A 403 -14.92 18.49 3.05
N GLN A 404 -15.14 19.65 2.42
CA GLN A 404 -14.09 20.51 1.91
C GLN A 404 -14.19 21.90 2.53
N GLY A 405 -13.06 22.58 2.70
CA GLY A 405 -12.96 23.94 3.21
C GLY A 405 -11.52 24.45 3.23
N SER A 406 -11.29 25.58 3.90
CA SER A 406 -9.95 26.15 4.06
C SER A 406 -9.16 25.45 5.16
N PHE A 407 -9.78 25.08 6.28
CA PHE A 407 -9.25 24.32 7.40
C PHE A 407 -10.36 23.71 8.24
N GLU A 408 -10.02 22.83 9.19
CA GLU A 408 -10.99 22.23 10.09
C GLU A 408 -11.71 23.27 10.95
N THR A 409 -13.02 23.19 11.00
CA THR A 409 -13.91 24.16 11.68
C THR A 409 -13.99 25.55 11.04
N ALA A 410 -13.55 25.67 9.79
CA ALA A 410 -13.66 26.91 9.05
C ALA A 410 -15.13 27.22 8.70
N ASN A 411 -15.36 28.51 8.52
CA ASN A 411 -16.71 28.95 8.17
C ASN A 411 -17.09 28.65 6.69
N ASP A 412 -16.22 28.11 5.90
CA ASP A 412 -16.43 27.74 4.48
C ASP A 412 -16.53 26.23 4.26
N GLU A 413 -16.65 25.44 5.32
CA GLU A 413 -16.86 23.99 5.17
C GLU A 413 -18.14 23.69 4.41
N HIS A 414 -18.03 22.82 3.42
CA HIS A 414 -19.09 22.39 2.52
C HIS A 414 -18.92 20.94 2.09
N VAL A 415 -20.00 20.30 1.70
CA VAL A 415 -19.99 18.93 1.20
C VAL A 415 -19.87 18.92 -0.29
N VAL A 416 -18.93 18.16 -0.82
CA VAL A 416 -18.69 18.01 -2.25
C VAL A 416 -18.82 16.57 -2.71
N PHE A 417 -19.05 16.42 -4.00
CA PHE A 417 -19.22 15.15 -4.70
C PHE A 417 -18.39 15.14 -5.98
N SER A 418 -17.78 13.99 -6.26
CA SER A 418 -17.15 13.70 -7.53
C SER A 418 -17.44 12.26 -7.94
N ARG A 419 -17.33 11.95 -9.23
CA ARG A 419 -17.52 10.58 -9.73
C ARG A 419 -16.44 10.18 -10.71
N SER A 420 -16.21 8.89 -10.76
CA SER A 420 -15.38 8.21 -11.76
C SER A 420 -16.22 7.22 -12.54
N ALA A 421 -15.99 7.13 -13.85
CA ALA A 421 -16.62 6.18 -14.77
C ALA A 421 -15.61 5.18 -15.37
N ASP A 422 -14.38 5.18 -14.87
CA ASP A 422 -13.24 4.40 -15.40
C ASP A 422 -12.47 3.65 -14.30
N GLY A 423 -13.18 3.23 -13.25
CA GLY A 423 -12.58 2.49 -12.15
C GLY A 423 -11.65 3.32 -11.27
N GLY A 424 -11.85 4.63 -11.17
CA GLY A 424 -11.06 5.52 -10.31
C GLY A 424 -9.85 6.15 -10.98
N GLN A 425 -9.62 5.90 -12.27
CA GLN A 425 -8.47 6.47 -13.00
C GLN A 425 -8.60 7.99 -13.19
N THR A 426 -9.81 8.44 -13.48
CA THR A 426 -10.14 9.87 -13.57
C THR A 426 -11.41 10.19 -12.79
N TRP A 427 -11.49 11.41 -12.29
CA TRP A 427 -12.60 11.90 -11.49
C TRP A 427 -13.15 13.21 -12.06
N SER A 428 -14.46 13.38 -11.96
CA SER A 428 -15.09 14.64 -12.36
C SER A 428 -14.67 15.78 -11.45
N GLU A 429 -14.77 17.03 -11.95
CA GLU A 429 -14.66 18.20 -11.08
C GLU A 429 -15.65 18.10 -9.92
N PRO A 430 -15.25 18.49 -8.69
CA PRO A 430 -16.12 18.45 -7.53
C PRO A 430 -17.37 19.32 -7.70
N VAL A 431 -18.53 18.77 -7.33
CA VAL A 431 -19.82 19.46 -7.30
C VAL A 431 -20.21 19.70 -5.85
N ILE A 432 -20.56 20.94 -5.51
CA ILE A 432 -21.01 21.30 -4.15
C ILE A 432 -22.44 20.80 -3.95
N LEU A 433 -22.64 19.96 -2.97
CA LEU A 433 -23.98 19.46 -2.58
C LEU A 433 -24.62 20.29 -1.48
N ALA A 434 -23.81 20.80 -0.54
CA ALA A 434 -24.29 21.54 0.62
C ALA A 434 -23.22 22.50 1.14
N GLY A 435 -23.63 23.52 1.89
CA GLY A 435 -22.72 24.55 2.39
C GLY A 435 -22.39 25.61 1.32
N SER A 436 -21.44 26.47 1.63
CA SER A 436 -21.01 27.51 0.72
C SER A 436 -19.49 27.72 0.82
N PRO A 437 -18.77 27.65 -0.30
CA PRO A 437 -17.33 27.97 -0.32
C PRO A 437 -17.07 29.47 -0.30
N THR A 438 -18.08 30.31 -0.04
CA THR A 438 -17.96 31.76 0.00
C THR A 438 -18.38 32.32 1.35
N LEU A 439 -17.88 33.52 1.68
CA LEU A 439 -18.20 34.19 2.94
C LEU A 439 -19.57 34.90 2.96
N ALA A 440 -20.55 34.46 2.18
CA ALA A 440 -21.89 35.00 2.23
C ALA A 440 -22.59 34.67 3.55
N HIS A 441 -23.27 35.64 4.17
CA HIS A 441 -24.05 35.46 5.40
C HIS A 441 -25.53 35.27 5.14
N PRO A 442 -26.25 34.46 5.94
CA PRO A 442 -25.78 33.51 6.95
C PRO A 442 -25.12 32.30 6.30
N ARG A 443 -24.15 31.72 7.00
CA ARG A 443 -23.37 30.61 6.47
C ARG A 443 -23.89 29.28 6.96
N PRO A 444 -24.36 28.45 6.08
CA PRO A 444 -24.64 27.08 6.41
C PRO A 444 -23.39 26.24 6.21
N VAL A 445 -22.59 26.04 7.22
CA VAL A 445 -21.57 25.00 7.25
C VAL A 445 -22.25 23.64 7.11
N ALA A 446 -21.72 22.80 6.23
CA ALA A 446 -22.20 21.43 6.02
C ALA A 446 -21.03 20.46 6.06
N ALA A 447 -21.17 19.38 6.86
CA ALA A 447 -20.09 18.40 7.06
C ALA A 447 -20.66 17.01 7.37
N TRP A 448 -19.76 16.03 7.48
CA TRP A 448 -20.04 14.63 7.83
C TRP A 448 -21.12 13.99 6.97
N GLN A 449 -20.83 13.96 5.69
CA GLN A 449 -21.70 13.38 4.68
C GLN A 449 -21.82 11.87 4.82
N GLN A 450 -23.02 11.37 4.52
CA GLN A 450 -23.38 9.96 4.63
C GLN A 450 -23.97 9.50 3.28
N PRO A 451 -23.13 8.99 2.39
CA PRO A 451 -23.60 8.47 1.12
C PRO A 451 -24.23 7.09 1.27
N MET A 452 -25.35 6.87 0.59
CA MET A 452 -26.04 5.59 0.49
C MET A 452 -26.56 5.38 -0.93
N LEU A 453 -26.61 4.13 -1.38
CA LEU A 453 -27.16 3.74 -2.67
C LEU A 453 -28.33 2.76 -2.45
N SER A 454 -29.53 3.11 -2.93
CA SER A 454 -30.65 2.18 -2.92
C SER A 454 -30.44 1.03 -3.91
N ARG A 455 -31.18 -0.04 -3.77
CA ARG A 455 -31.12 -1.18 -4.70
C ARG A 455 -31.60 -0.84 -6.11
N SER A 456 -32.43 0.16 -6.26
CA SER A 456 -32.86 0.69 -7.57
C SER A 456 -31.78 1.54 -8.25
N GLY A 457 -30.77 2.00 -7.48
CA GLY A 457 -29.71 2.87 -7.95
C GLY A 457 -29.92 4.35 -7.64
N ARG A 458 -30.87 4.74 -6.76
CA ARG A 458 -30.95 6.11 -6.25
C ARG A 458 -29.81 6.35 -5.28
N LEU A 459 -29.03 7.40 -5.55
CA LEU A 459 -27.89 7.82 -4.77
C LEU A 459 -28.30 8.92 -3.80
N TYR A 460 -28.12 8.69 -2.50
CA TYR A 460 -28.37 9.66 -1.44
C TYR A 460 -27.05 10.21 -0.91
N CYS A 461 -27.07 11.48 -0.50
CA CYS A 461 -26.06 12.08 0.36
C CYS A 461 -26.78 12.85 1.46
N LEU A 462 -26.63 12.40 2.69
CA LEU A 462 -27.11 13.11 3.88
C LEU A 462 -25.92 13.77 4.59
N TRP A 463 -26.15 14.86 5.33
CA TRP A 463 -25.07 15.59 6.03
C TRP A 463 -25.59 16.30 7.29
N ASN A 464 -24.65 16.69 8.17
CA ASN A 464 -24.94 17.63 9.25
C ASN A 464 -24.95 19.04 8.66
N GLN A 465 -26.11 19.71 8.72
CA GLN A 465 -26.29 21.09 8.30
C GLN A 465 -26.32 21.99 9.51
N GLU A 466 -25.26 22.82 9.68
CA GLU A 466 -25.23 23.77 10.78
C GLU A 466 -26.42 24.73 10.69
N THR A 467 -27.02 24.97 11.83
CA THR A 467 -28.05 26.01 12.00
C THR A 467 -27.41 27.28 12.51
N THR A 468 -28.15 28.39 12.46
CA THR A 468 -27.68 29.71 12.94
C THR A 468 -27.37 29.77 14.45
N VAL A 469 -27.55 28.67 15.16
CA VAL A 469 -27.28 28.53 16.59
C VAL A 469 -25.83 28.07 16.80
N LYS A 470 -25.03 28.96 17.07
CA LYS A 470 -23.61 29.13 17.45
C LYS A 470 -22.74 27.96 17.94
N LYS A 471 -22.87 26.72 17.56
CA LYS A 471 -21.90 25.72 17.96
C LYS A 471 -21.55 24.84 16.76
N HIS A 472 -20.27 24.76 16.44
CA HIS A 472 -19.73 23.78 15.50
C HIS A 472 -20.25 22.37 15.89
N LEU A 473 -20.56 21.53 14.91
CA LEU A 473 -21.20 20.22 15.06
C LEU A 473 -22.69 20.24 15.43
N CYS A 474 -23.26 21.40 15.68
CA CYS A 474 -24.65 21.53 16.08
C CYS A 474 -25.51 21.78 14.84
N GLY A 475 -26.18 20.77 14.35
CA GLY A 475 -26.96 20.89 13.13
C GLY A 475 -28.10 19.90 12.99
N ILE A 476 -28.94 20.19 12.01
CA ILE A 476 -30.01 19.28 11.56
C ILE A 476 -29.44 18.32 10.49
N MET A 477 -30.11 17.21 10.28
CA MET A 477 -29.79 16.34 9.15
C MET A 477 -30.52 16.84 7.91
N GLN A 478 -29.76 17.14 6.86
CA GLN A 478 -30.29 17.43 5.52
C GLN A 478 -29.70 16.44 4.51
N GLY A 479 -30.30 16.41 3.33
CA GLY A 479 -29.79 15.56 2.26
C GLY A 479 -30.38 15.90 0.90
N ARG A 480 -29.81 15.27 -0.10
CA ARG A 480 -30.22 15.24 -1.50
C ARG A 480 -30.19 13.83 -2.03
N TYR A 481 -30.89 13.58 -3.12
CA TYR A 481 -30.74 12.34 -3.88
C TYR A 481 -30.52 12.64 -5.38
N SER A 482 -29.97 11.64 -6.05
CA SER A 482 -29.77 11.63 -7.50
C SER A 482 -30.26 10.29 -8.05
N ASP A 483 -31.04 10.35 -9.16
CA ASP A 483 -31.51 9.17 -9.88
C ASP A 483 -30.68 8.85 -11.14
N ASP A 484 -29.75 9.72 -11.49
CA ASP A 484 -28.94 9.65 -12.71
C ASP A 484 -27.44 9.49 -12.49
N GLY A 485 -27.07 8.94 -11.31
CA GLY A 485 -25.67 8.68 -10.98
C GLY A 485 -24.86 9.95 -10.69
N GLY A 486 -25.50 10.95 -10.08
CA GLY A 486 -24.85 12.18 -9.64
C GLY A 486 -24.72 13.27 -10.71
N LEU A 487 -25.40 13.12 -11.87
CA LEU A 487 -25.45 14.17 -12.89
C LEU A 487 -26.34 15.33 -12.47
N SER A 488 -27.46 15.03 -11.84
CA SER A 488 -28.35 16.01 -11.23
C SER A 488 -28.75 15.56 -9.81
N TRP A 489 -29.09 16.53 -8.98
CA TRP A 489 -29.45 16.32 -7.58
C TRP A 489 -30.78 17.02 -7.26
N SER A 490 -31.58 16.40 -6.41
CA SER A 490 -32.80 17.01 -5.88
C SER A 490 -32.47 18.28 -5.10
N GLU A 491 -33.50 19.12 -4.83
CA GLU A 491 -33.38 20.17 -3.83
C GLU A 491 -33.08 19.55 -2.44
N PRO A 492 -32.34 20.26 -1.55
CA PRO A 492 -32.08 19.78 -0.22
C PRO A 492 -33.35 19.71 0.61
N GLU A 493 -33.51 18.59 1.33
CA GLU A 493 -34.62 18.39 2.23
C GLU A 493 -34.11 18.01 3.61
N THR A 494 -34.90 18.27 4.68
CA THR A 494 -34.57 17.93 6.03
C THR A 494 -35.07 16.52 6.35
N VAL A 495 -34.18 15.67 6.85
CA VAL A 495 -34.55 14.36 7.41
C VAL A 495 -35.22 14.58 8.75
N PRO A 496 -36.41 14.03 9.00
CA PRO A 496 -37.04 14.09 10.31
C PRO A 496 -36.17 13.38 11.36
N PHE A 497 -35.68 14.16 12.31
CA PHE A 497 -34.74 13.72 13.33
C PHE A 497 -34.70 14.79 14.43
N PRO A 498 -34.62 14.54 15.62
CA PRO A 498 -34.69 13.34 16.40
C PRO A 498 -35.49 13.47 17.69
N ILE A 499 -35.63 12.39 18.24
CA ILE A 499 -35.85 12.21 19.64
C ILE A 499 -34.71 12.89 20.42
N ARG A 500 -35.05 13.69 21.42
CA ARG A 500 -34.07 14.30 22.31
C ARG A 500 -33.69 13.31 23.42
N PHE A 501 -32.41 13.17 23.62
CA PHE A 501 -31.85 12.35 24.71
C PHE A 501 -31.33 13.25 25.83
N ALA A 502 -31.03 12.66 27.00
CA ALA A 502 -30.46 13.42 28.12
C ALA A 502 -29.13 14.14 27.79
N ALA A 503 -28.39 13.57 26.85
CA ALA A 503 -27.14 14.16 26.34
C ALA A 503 -27.32 15.42 25.45
N ASP A 504 -28.52 15.63 24.91
CA ASP A 504 -28.82 16.76 24.06
C ASP A 504 -28.84 18.10 24.83
N PRO A 505 -28.67 19.24 24.13
CA PRO A 505 -28.85 20.57 24.72
C PRO A 505 -30.24 20.70 25.35
N ALA A 506 -30.30 21.33 26.55
CA ALA A 506 -31.59 21.48 27.26
C ALA A 506 -32.56 22.45 26.56
N ASP A 507 -32.02 23.40 25.80
CA ASP A 507 -32.80 24.32 25.00
C ASP A 507 -33.36 23.61 23.76
N PRO A 508 -34.70 23.48 23.64
CA PRO A 508 -35.29 22.84 22.48
C PRO A 508 -35.01 23.55 21.14
N ALA A 509 -34.60 24.80 21.19
CA ALA A 509 -34.24 25.56 19.99
C ALA A 509 -32.81 25.21 19.50
N VAL A 510 -32.00 24.56 20.31
CA VAL A 510 -30.63 24.16 19.97
C VAL A 510 -30.65 22.72 19.46
N PRO A 511 -30.25 22.45 18.20
CA PRO A 511 -30.17 21.10 17.66
C PRO A 511 -29.19 20.23 18.46
N PRO A 512 -29.30 18.90 18.39
CA PRO A 512 -28.32 17.98 18.92
C PRO A 512 -26.94 18.18 18.31
N VAL A 513 -25.89 17.88 19.05
CA VAL A 513 -24.52 17.85 18.58
C VAL A 513 -24.18 16.41 18.20
N TRP A 514 -23.84 16.17 16.95
CA TRP A 514 -23.56 14.83 16.46
C TRP A 514 -22.57 14.86 15.28
N CYS A 515 -21.81 13.80 15.12
CA CYS A 515 -21.01 13.55 13.94
C CYS A 515 -20.99 12.07 13.59
N MET A 516 -20.65 11.79 12.34
CA MET A 516 -20.58 10.44 11.81
C MET A 516 -19.46 10.41 10.77
N TRP A 517 -18.48 9.52 10.94
CA TRP A 517 -17.37 9.47 10.00
C TRP A 517 -17.43 8.26 9.05
N GLN A 518 -17.82 7.08 9.55
CA GLN A 518 -18.05 5.93 8.69
C GLN A 518 -19.39 6.08 7.98
N ARG A 519 -19.40 5.91 6.66
CA ARG A 519 -20.68 5.87 5.93
C ARG A 519 -21.56 4.72 6.42
N PRO A 520 -22.88 4.84 6.30
CA PRO A 520 -23.78 3.72 6.58
C PRO A 520 -23.45 2.50 5.72
N LEU A 521 -23.53 1.30 6.31
CA LEU A 521 -23.21 0.02 5.68
C LEU A 521 -24.37 -0.96 5.85
N ARG A 522 -24.48 -1.93 4.93
CA ARG A 522 -25.53 -2.97 4.94
C ARG A 522 -24.97 -4.26 5.52
N PHE A 523 -25.59 -4.78 6.58
CA PHE A 523 -25.12 -6.00 7.23
C PHE A 523 -26.16 -7.12 7.35
N GLY A 524 -27.43 -6.82 7.29
CA GLY A 524 -28.51 -7.79 7.48
C GLY A 524 -29.02 -8.40 6.18
N ALA A 525 -29.77 -9.50 6.30
CA ALA A 525 -30.50 -10.08 5.17
C ALA A 525 -31.57 -9.12 4.62
N ASP A 526 -32.13 -8.26 5.48
CA ASP A 526 -33.04 -7.18 5.11
C ASP A 526 -32.34 -6.02 4.39
N GLY A 527 -30.97 -5.99 4.43
CA GLY A 527 -30.14 -5.03 3.71
C GLY A 527 -30.31 -3.59 4.15
N ARG A 528 -30.77 -3.33 5.37
CA ARG A 528 -30.88 -1.97 5.91
C ARG A 528 -29.50 -1.40 6.20
N TYR A 529 -29.36 -0.10 5.99
CA TYR A 529 -28.15 0.63 6.34
C TYR A 529 -28.05 0.86 7.84
N LEU A 530 -26.87 0.63 8.40
CA LEU A 530 -26.53 0.84 9.81
C LEU A 530 -25.27 1.71 9.88
N ALA A 531 -25.23 2.66 10.80
CA ALA A 531 -24.06 3.47 11.09
C ALA A 531 -23.89 3.71 12.59
N GLY A 532 -22.65 3.88 13.05
CA GLY A 532 -22.34 4.40 14.37
C GLY A 532 -22.28 5.93 14.34
N CYS A 533 -22.92 6.56 15.32
CA CYS A 533 -22.97 8.01 15.44
C CYS A 533 -22.39 8.46 16.77
N SER A 534 -21.55 9.50 16.75
CA SER A 534 -21.09 10.17 17.96
C SER A 534 -22.07 11.26 18.36
N ARG A 535 -22.52 11.24 19.63
CA ARG A 535 -23.37 12.25 20.24
C ARG A 535 -22.60 12.96 21.33
N TYR A 536 -22.61 14.27 21.33
CA TYR A 536 -21.92 15.10 22.32
C TYR A 536 -22.91 15.72 23.29
N ASP A 537 -22.63 15.64 24.57
CA ASP A 537 -23.38 16.36 25.58
C ASP A 537 -22.82 17.77 25.85
N ARG A 538 -23.43 18.50 26.78
CA ARG A 538 -23.00 19.86 27.15
C ARG A 538 -21.62 19.92 27.80
N SER A 539 -21.12 18.81 28.31
CA SER A 539 -19.82 18.68 28.95
C SER A 539 -18.75 18.22 27.99
N ASP A 540 -19.04 18.23 26.67
CA ASP A 540 -18.21 17.68 25.60
C ASP A 540 -17.88 16.18 25.79
N ILE A 541 -18.72 15.45 26.53
CA ILE A 541 -18.65 14.00 26.61
C ILE A 541 -19.33 13.43 25.36
N ALA A 542 -18.58 12.62 24.63
CA ALA A 542 -19.08 11.93 23.45
C ALA A 542 -19.49 10.49 23.79
N ARG A 543 -20.59 10.06 23.22
CA ARG A 543 -21.12 8.71 23.32
C ARG A 543 -21.45 8.16 21.94
N VAL A 544 -21.33 6.85 21.75
CA VAL A 544 -21.68 6.17 20.51
C VAL A 544 -23.09 5.59 20.60
N GLU A 545 -23.89 5.97 19.62
CA GLU A 545 -25.21 5.41 19.31
C GLU A 545 -25.16 4.71 17.95
N PHE A 546 -26.19 3.88 17.65
CA PHE A 546 -26.30 3.23 16.35
C PHE A 546 -27.62 3.60 15.67
N TRP A 547 -27.52 3.98 14.40
CA TRP A 547 -28.65 4.45 13.60
C TRP A 547 -28.89 3.53 12.42
N GLN A 548 -30.14 3.07 12.28
CA GLN A 548 -30.57 2.21 11.17
C GLN A 548 -31.54 2.98 10.27
N TYR A 549 -31.19 3.05 8.98
CA TYR A 549 -32.03 3.64 7.95
C TYR A 549 -32.99 2.60 7.42
N GLU A 550 -34.30 2.82 7.66
CA GLU A 550 -35.32 1.77 7.53
C GLU A 550 -35.81 1.56 6.09
N ASN A 551 -35.81 2.60 5.27
CA ASN A 551 -36.55 2.60 4.01
C ASN A 551 -35.77 3.16 2.79
N ILE A 552 -34.45 3.15 2.82
CA ILE A 552 -33.63 3.66 1.68
C ILE A 552 -33.96 2.92 0.37
N ASP A 553 -34.26 1.62 0.44
CA ASP A 553 -34.58 0.80 -0.74
C ASP A 553 -36.03 1.00 -1.26
N GLU A 554 -36.86 1.79 -0.57
CA GLU A 554 -38.16 2.24 -1.06
C GLU A 554 -38.08 3.52 -1.90
N ASP A 555 -36.85 4.04 -2.11
CA ASP A 555 -36.55 5.30 -2.82
C ASP A 555 -37.34 6.52 -2.29
N PRO A 556 -37.36 6.75 -0.95
CA PRO A 556 -38.13 7.87 -0.41
C PRO A 556 -37.55 9.21 -0.85
N ALA A 557 -38.36 10.27 -0.83
CA ALA A 557 -37.82 11.61 -0.73
C ALA A 557 -37.03 11.75 0.59
N VAL A 558 -36.06 12.67 0.64
CA VAL A 558 -35.19 12.77 1.83
C VAL A 558 -35.98 13.03 3.11
N ARG A 559 -37.03 13.87 3.03
CA ARG A 559 -37.93 14.15 4.15
C ARG A 559 -38.76 12.96 4.64
N ASP A 560 -38.85 11.89 3.85
CA ASP A 560 -39.61 10.67 4.15
C ASP A 560 -38.71 9.52 4.62
N ILE A 561 -37.40 9.75 4.76
CA ILE A 561 -36.44 8.79 5.30
C ILE A 561 -36.77 8.54 6.77
N ARG A 562 -36.86 7.26 7.14
CA ARG A 562 -37.10 6.81 8.51
C ARG A 562 -35.84 6.24 9.12
N ILE A 563 -35.49 6.70 10.34
CA ILE A 563 -34.33 6.24 11.09
C ILE A 563 -34.78 5.66 12.43
N SER A 564 -34.31 4.47 12.76
CA SER A 564 -34.38 3.89 14.10
C SER A 564 -33.07 4.09 14.83
N PHE A 565 -33.18 4.37 16.14
CA PHE A 565 -32.04 4.70 16.98
C PHE A 565 -31.87 3.62 18.05
N PHE A 566 -30.67 3.09 18.20
CA PHE A 566 -30.36 2.03 19.14
C PHE A 566 -29.16 2.45 20.01
N ASN A 567 -29.12 1.87 21.21
CA ASN A 567 -28.08 2.12 22.21
C ASN A 567 -27.93 3.61 22.53
N THR A 568 -29.03 4.23 22.91
CA THR A 568 -29.17 5.70 23.04
C THR A 568 -29.28 6.13 24.52
N GLY A 569 -29.04 7.41 24.77
CA GLY A 569 -29.19 8.00 26.10
C GLY A 569 -28.17 7.41 27.11
N GLU A 570 -28.62 6.84 28.19
CA GLU A 570 -27.79 6.21 29.23
C GLU A 570 -27.19 4.87 28.77
N ASP A 571 -27.84 4.22 27.80
CA ASP A 571 -27.34 2.99 27.19
C ASP A 571 -26.27 3.24 26.12
N ALA A 572 -26.09 4.49 25.68
CA ALA A 572 -25.05 4.86 24.71
C ALA A 572 -23.65 4.61 25.29
N PHE A 573 -22.73 4.18 24.43
CA PHE A 573 -21.38 3.85 24.88
C PHE A 573 -20.57 5.09 25.22
N ASP A 574 -20.03 5.12 26.42
CA ASP A 574 -19.01 6.08 26.82
C ASP A 574 -17.80 5.36 27.44
N ALA A 575 -16.64 6.04 27.46
CA ALA A 575 -15.41 5.46 27.96
C ALA A 575 -15.41 5.25 29.50
N SER A 576 -16.39 5.77 30.26
CA SER A 576 -16.53 5.52 31.69
C SER A 576 -16.99 4.10 32.01
N GLN A 577 -17.58 3.42 31.03
CA GLN A 577 -18.00 2.02 31.15
C GLN A 577 -16.82 1.05 31.03
N VAL A 578 -15.64 1.52 30.65
CA VAL A 578 -14.45 0.68 30.40
C VAL A 578 -13.50 0.79 31.59
N GLU A 579 -13.13 -0.35 32.16
CA GLU A 579 -12.08 -0.43 33.18
C GLU A 579 -10.70 -0.30 32.51
N THR A 580 -9.88 0.63 32.99
CA THR A 580 -8.52 0.85 32.52
C THR A 580 -7.64 1.38 33.64
N ASP A 581 -6.40 0.88 33.69
CA ASP A 581 -5.35 1.38 34.58
C ASP A 581 -4.61 2.59 33.97
N ILE A 582 -4.95 2.98 32.75
CA ILE A 582 -4.32 4.10 32.05
C ILE A 582 -5.03 5.39 32.45
N PRO A 583 -4.30 6.39 32.94
CA PRO A 583 -4.88 7.70 33.24
C PRO A 583 -5.31 8.39 31.94
N TYR A 584 -6.53 8.92 31.92
CA TYR A 584 -6.97 9.75 30.79
C TYR A 584 -6.72 11.21 31.01
N SER A 585 -6.77 11.95 29.92
CA SER A 585 -6.70 13.40 29.99
C SER A 585 -7.87 13.98 30.76
N PRO A 586 -7.63 14.73 31.84
CA PRO A 586 -8.70 15.42 32.56
C PRO A 586 -9.40 16.49 31.72
N ARG A 587 -8.76 16.97 30.64
CA ARG A 587 -9.30 18.01 29.75
C ARG A 587 -10.24 17.47 28.70
N GLU A 588 -9.96 16.26 28.20
CA GLU A 588 -10.73 15.66 27.10
C GLU A 588 -11.95 14.86 27.57
N GLY A 589 -12.05 14.60 28.89
CA GLY A 589 -13.11 13.77 29.43
C GLY A 589 -13.01 12.31 28.99
N LYS A 590 -14.07 11.56 29.23
CA LYS A 590 -14.18 10.15 28.84
C LYS A 590 -15.03 10.05 27.59
N LYS A 591 -14.41 10.12 26.43
CA LYS A 591 -15.09 10.08 25.13
C LYS A 591 -14.99 8.71 24.50
N THR A 592 -16.10 8.25 23.95
CA THR A 592 -16.16 7.17 22.95
C THR A 592 -16.80 7.75 21.71
N GLU A 593 -16.12 7.63 20.59
CA GLU A 593 -16.48 8.31 19.35
C GLU A 593 -16.29 7.37 18.14
N GLU A 594 -16.85 7.76 17.01
CA GLU A 594 -16.47 7.32 15.67
C GLU A 594 -16.37 5.80 15.53
N ALA A 595 -17.47 5.11 15.77
CA ALA A 595 -17.54 3.68 15.58
C ALA A 595 -17.35 3.25 14.13
N CYS A 596 -16.56 2.21 13.93
CA CYS A 596 -16.40 1.51 12.66
C CYS A 596 -16.90 0.08 12.82
N ILE A 597 -17.77 -0.38 11.92
CA ILE A 597 -18.49 -1.65 12.01
C ILE A 597 -18.07 -2.59 10.89
N VAL A 598 -17.87 -3.86 11.23
CA VAL A 598 -17.69 -4.95 10.24
C VAL A 598 -18.60 -6.13 10.56
N GLY A 599 -18.96 -6.91 9.55
CA GLY A 599 -19.69 -8.15 9.71
C GLY A 599 -18.78 -9.33 10.04
N LEU A 600 -19.24 -10.23 10.91
CA LEU A 600 -18.54 -11.48 11.24
C LEU A 600 -19.14 -12.67 10.47
N PRO A 601 -18.36 -13.73 10.17
CA PRO A 601 -18.84 -14.93 9.47
C PRO A 601 -20.00 -15.64 10.17
N ASP A 602 -20.10 -15.53 11.50
CA ASP A 602 -21.16 -16.13 12.31
C ASP A 602 -22.47 -15.30 12.37
N GLY A 603 -22.55 -14.22 11.61
CA GLY A 603 -23.71 -13.35 11.52
C GLY A 603 -23.72 -12.17 12.48
N ARG A 604 -22.85 -12.14 13.48
CA ARG A 604 -22.71 -11.00 14.40
C ARG A 604 -22.07 -9.79 13.70
N LEU A 605 -22.18 -8.64 14.36
CA LEU A 605 -21.44 -7.41 14.01
C LEU A 605 -20.38 -7.14 15.06
N PHE A 606 -19.27 -6.58 14.63
CA PHE A 606 -18.15 -6.16 15.48
C PHE A 606 -17.89 -4.69 15.25
N ALA A 607 -17.96 -3.88 16.30
CA ALA A 607 -17.68 -2.45 16.25
C ALA A 607 -16.37 -2.15 16.97
N VAL A 608 -15.53 -1.32 16.35
CA VAL A 608 -14.34 -0.72 16.97
C VAL A 608 -14.57 0.77 17.08
N MET A 609 -14.26 1.35 18.24
CA MET A 609 -14.57 2.73 18.57
C MET A 609 -13.32 3.46 19.07
N ARG A 610 -13.14 4.70 18.64
CA ARG A 610 -12.15 5.65 19.14
C ARG A 610 -12.46 6.02 20.59
N THR A 611 -11.44 6.21 21.40
CA THR A 611 -11.57 6.68 22.78
C THR A 611 -10.49 7.66 23.19
N THR A 612 -10.69 8.29 24.34
CA THR A 612 -9.67 9.14 25.02
C THR A 612 -8.83 8.36 26.04
N ILE A 613 -8.95 7.02 26.13
CA ILE A 613 -8.24 6.22 27.14
C ILE A 613 -6.95 5.58 26.65
N GLY A 614 -6.46 5.93 25.47
CA GLY A 614 -5.20 5.41 24.90
C GLY A 614 -5.32 4.05 24.21
N HIS A 615 -6.55 3.51 24.11
CA HIS A 615 -6.89 2.25 23.43
C HIS A 615 -8.20 2.36 22.68
N PRO A 616 -8.36 1.72 21.51
CA PRO A 616 -9.69 1.50 20.96
C PRO A 616 -10.48 0.58 21.88
N VAL A 617 -11.80 0.68 21.82
CA VAL A 617 -12.70 -0.30 22.45
C VAL A 617 -13.53 -1.00 21.39
N TRP A 618 -14.04 -2.19 21.73
CA TRP A 618 -14.87 -2.98 20.84
C TRP A 618 -16.16 -3.42 21.53
N SER A 619 -17.16 -3.72 20.71
CA SER A 619 -18.43 -4.30 21.13
C SER A 619 -18.99 -5.21 20.03
N VAL A 620 -19.90 -6.10 20.39
CA VAL A 620 -20.54 -7.06 19.48
C VAL A 620 -22.05 -6.94 19.54
N SER A 621 -22.69 -7.03 18.38
CA SER A 621 -24.14 -7.17 18.25
C SER A 621 -24.50 -8.51 17.62
N SER A 622 -25.51 -9.19 18.17
CA SER A 622 -26.06 -10.45 17.64
C SER A 622 -27.41 -10.29 16.93
N ASP A 623 -27.92 -9.08 16.86
CA ASP A 623 -29.28 -8.76 16.38
C ASP A 623 -29.29 -7.62 15.35
N CYS A 624 -28.25 -7.60 14.52
CA CYS A 624 -28.07 -6.60 13.44
C CYS A 624 -28.00 -5.15 13.95
N GLY A 625 -27.32 -4.92 15.08
CA GLY A 625 -27.02 -3.59 15.58
C GLY A 625 -28.06 -2.99 16.50
N LYS A 626 -29.10 -3.76 16.93
CA LYS A 626 -30.13 -3.26 17.81
C LYS A 626 -29.70 -3.26 19.29
N THR A 627 -28.94 -4.28 19.69
CA THR A 627 -28.33 -4.34 21.02
C THR A 627 -26.86 -4.70 20.90
N TRP A 628 -26.03 -4.21 21.82
CA TRP A 628 -24.59 -4.36 21.82
C TRP A 628 -24.08 -4.79 23.20
N THR A 629 -23.00 -5.56 23.23
CA THR A 629 -22.32 -5.92 24.47
C THR A 629 -21.67 -4.68 25.09
N ARG A 630 -21.40 -4.73 26.41
CA ARG A 630 -20.60 -3.68 27.05
C ARG A 630 -19.26 -3.52 26.36
N PRO A 631 -18.78 -2.29 26.12
CA PRO A 631 -17.51 -2.07 25.45
C PRO A 631 -16.32 -2.52 26.28
N GLU A 632 -15.33 -3.13 25.62
CA GLU A 632 -14.09 -3.61 26.22
C GLU A 632 -12.87 -3.09 25.45
N ILE A 633 -11.70 -2.99 26.10
CA ILE A 633 -10.45 -2.60 25.46
C ILE A 633 -10.09 -3.60 24.37
N LEU A 634 -9.81 -3.09 23.17
CA LEU A 634 -9.35 -3.90 22.05
C LEU A 634 -7.93 -4.41 22.29
N ARG A 635 -7.73 -5.70 22.12
CA ARG A 635 -6.46 -6.39 22.32
C ARG A 635 -6.02 -7.07 21.02
N ALA A 636 -4.75 -7.41 20.93
CA ALA A 636 -4.26 -8.23 19.82
C ALA A 636 -4.98 -9.60 19.78
N ARG A 637 -5.30 -10.17 20.95
CA ARG A 637 -6.06 -11.44 21.14
C ARG A 637 -6.54 -11.53 22.56
N ASP A 638 -7.38 -12.52 22.86
CA ASP A 638 -7.79 -12.82 24.22
C ASP A 638 -6.57 -12.97 25.15
N GLY A 639 -6.58 -12.25 26.28
CA GLY A 639 -5.48 -12.21 27.23
C GLY A 639 -4.18 -11.58 26.70
N GLY A 640 -4.18 -11.05 25.48
CA GLY A 640 -3.03 -10.39 24.89
C GLY A 640 -2.88 -8.93 25.31
N ALA A 641 -1.81 -8.28 24.80
CA ALA A 641 -1.57 -6.87 25.02
C ALA A 641 -2.69 -6.00 24.43
N PRO A 642 -3.11 -4.93 25.10
CA PRO A 642 -3.98 -3.90 24.52
C PRO A 642 -3.34 -3.27 23.29
N ILE A 643 -4.15 -2.95 22.28
CA ILE A 643 -3.70 -2.17 21.14
C ILE A 643 -3.59 -0.71 21.57
N LEU A 644 -2.46 -0.08 21.28
CA LEU A 644 -2.23 1.32 21.57
C LEU A 644 -2.83 2.20 20.47
N GLN A 645 -3.56 3.24 20.87
CA GLN A 645 -4.14 4.21 19.94
C GLN A 645 -4.34 5.55 20.65
N PRO A 646 -3.81 6.65 20.11
CA PRO A 646 -4.18 7.98 20.60
C PRO A 646 -5.66 8.25 20.34
N CYS A 647 -6.17 9.40 20.82
CA CYS A 647 -7.52 9.84 20.50
C CYS A 647 -7.64 10.18 18.99
N SER A 648 -7.74 9.15 18.17
CA SER A 648 -7.77 9.19 16.70
C SER A 648 -8.70 8.10 16.19
N PRO A 649 -9.35 8.25 15.03
CA PRO A 649 -10.11 7.17 14.40
C PRO A 649 -9.29 5.89 14.28
N CYS A 650 -9.95 4.75 14.40
CA CYS A 650 -9.35 3.43 14.28
C CYS A 650 -10.17 2.56 13.31
N PRO A 651 -10.08 2.85 12.01
CA PRO A 651 -10.89 2.17 10.99
C PRO A 651 -10.53 0.69 10.89
N ILE A 652 -11.58 -0.12 10.87
CA ILE A 652 -11.52 -1.55 10.58
C ILE A 652 -12.35 -1.86 9.34
N TYR A 653 -11.83 -2.70 8.45
CA TYR A 653 -12.51 -3.11 7.22
C TYR A 653 -12.37 -4.60 6.99
N ASP A 654 -13.40 -5.19 6.37
CA ASP A 654 -13.32 -6.54 5.80
C ASP A 654 -12.55 -6.47 4.48
N LEU A 655 -11.56 -7.34 4.30
CA LEU A 655 -10.66 -7.35 3.14
C LEU A 655 -11.36 -7.64 1.80
N GLU A 656 -12.53 -8.28 1.83
CA GLU A 656 -13.31 -8.57 0.63
C GLU A 656 -14.37 -7.50 0.33
N GLY A 657 -14.43 -6.46 1.16
CA GLY A 657 -15.34 -5.32 0.99
C GLY A 657 -16.09 -4.97 2.28
N PRO A 658 -16.47 -3.70 2.46
CA PRO A 658 -16.96 -3.19 3.74
C PRO A 658 -18.26 -3.84 4.24
N GLU A 659 -19.07 -4.42 3.35
CA GLU A 659 -20.33 -5.08 3.70
C GLU A 659 -20.23 -6.61 3.68
N LYS A 660 -19.01 -7.15 3.53
CA LYS A 660 -18.75 -8.59 3.52
C LYS A 660 -18.58 -9.16 4.93
N ARG A 661 -18.48 -10.49 4.99
CA ARG A 661 -18.29 -11.27 6.20
C ARG A 661 -17.22 -12.34 5.98
N SER A 662 -16.09 -11.93 5.37
CA SER A 662 -15.04 -12.87 4.96
C SER A 662 -14.32 -13.52 6.14
N GLY A 663 -14.34 -12.87 7.30
CA GLY A 663 -13.55 -13.27 8.45
C GLY A 663 -12.09 -12.81 8.38
N ARG A 664 -11.73 -12.00 7.39
CA ARG A 664 -10.41 -11.41 7.19
C ARG A 664 -10.55 -9.90 7.21
N TYR A 665 -9.81 -9.26 8.09
CA TYR A 665 -9.94 -7.83 8.34
C TYR A 665 -8.58 -7.14 8.31
N PHE A 666 -8.57 -5.82 8.28
CA PHE A 666 -7.45 -5.02 8.70
C PHE A 666 -7.93 -3.84 9.55
N LEU A 667 -7.08 -3.44 10.49
CA LEU A 667 -7.26 -2.30 11.37
C LEU A 667 -6.10 -1.33 11.15
N LEU A 668 -6.38 -0.03 11.05
CA LEU A 668 -5.36 1.00 11.04
C LEU A 668 -5.24 1.61 12.45
N THR A 669 -3.98 1.74 12.93
CA THR A 669 -3.67 2.29 14.25
C THR A 669 -2.41 3.15 14.18
N HIS A 670 -2.18 3.97 15.19
CA HIS A 670 -0.90 4.67 15.35
C HIS A 670 0.10 3.89 16.22
N ASP A 671 -0.33 2.87 16.95
CA ASP A 671 0.49 2.09 17.89
C ASP A 671 1.31 2.94 18.89
N THR A 672 0.91 4.18 19.07
CA THR A 672 1.53 5.13 19.99
C THR A 672 0.46 5.84 20.77
N PHE A 673 0.73 6.16 22.00
CA PHE A 673 0.15 7.33 22.63
C PHE A 673 1.26 8.07 23.33
N ASP A 674 1.35 9.36 23.09
CA ASP A 674 2.27 10.20 23.80
C ASP A 674 1.46 11.11 24.74
N PHE A 675 1.70 10.97 26.04
CA PHE A 675 1.14 11.90 27.02
C PHE A 675 1.92 13.21 26.95
N TYR A 676 1.64 14.04 25.96
CA TYR A 676 2.12 15.41 26.01
C TYR A 676 1.36 16.15 27.12
N GLY A 677 1.93 16.10 28.31
CA GLY A 677 1.53 16.91 29.43
C GLY A 677 0.07 16.81 29.85
N ILE A 678 -0.66 15.73 29.52
CA ILE A 678 -2.04 15.47 29.97
C ILE A 678 -3.00 15.00 28.84
N THR A 679 -2.63 14.98 27.57
CA THR A 679 -3.52 14.55 26.51
C THR A 679 -2.98 13.34 25.75
N ALA A 680 -3.71 12.27 25.70
CA ALA A 680 -3.53 11.18 24.72
C ALA A 680 -3.85 11.69 23.28
N TYR A 681 -3.56 12.96 23.01
CA TYR A 681 -3.95 13.66 21.80
C TYR A 681 -2.73 13.90 20.94
N GLN A 682 -2.26 12.87 20.23
CA GLN A 682 -1.39 13.10 19.09
C GLN A 682 -1.64 12.07 18.01
N MET A 683 -2.30 12.51 16.96
CA MET A 683 -2.32 11.88 15.66
C MET A 683 -0.96 12.04 14.95
N ARG A 684 0.14 11.97 15.68
CA ARG A 684 1.50 12.14 15.17
C ARG A 684 2.23 10.81 15.26
N GLY A 685 2.85 10.40 14.19
CA GLY A 685 3.66 9.20 14.10
C GLY A 685 3.23 8.25 13.00
N PRO A 686 3.91 7.11 12.85
CA PRO A 686 3.60 6.14 11.82
C PRO A 686 2.17 5.59 11.95
N VAL A 687 1.56 5.34 10.80
CA VAL A 687 0.32 4.58 10.70
C VAL A 687 0.68 3.11 10.52
N TYR A 688 0.10 2.27 11.34
CA TYR A 688 0.27 0.81 11.28
C TYR A 688 -0.98 0.15 10.75
N ARG A 689 -0.79 -0.85 9.91
CA ARG A 689 -1.81 -1.80 9.52
C ARG A 689 -1.65 -3.06 10.35
N ARG A 690 -2.76 -3.55 10.92
CA ARG A 690 -2.87 -4.84 11.60
C ARG A 690 -3.84 -5.72 10.85
N ASP A 691 -3.35 -6.83 10.32
CA ASP A 691 -4.24 -7.83 9.73
C ASP A 691 -4.97 -8.59 10.82
N GLY A 692 -6.27 -8.75 10.62
CA GLY A 692 -7.19 -9.36 11.57
C GLY A 692 -7.87 -10.59 10.99
N ARG A 693 -8.19 -11.54 11.86
CA ARG A 693 -8.96 -12.73 11.48
C ARG A 693 -10.04 -13.04 12.48
N PHE A 694 -11.14 -13.55 11.99
CA PHE A 694 -12.21 -14.09 12.84
C PHE A 694 -11.73 -15.37 13.53
N VAL A 695 -12.00 -15.48 14.83
CA VAL A 695 -11.68 -16.65 15.66
C VAL A 695 -12.95 -17.16 16.31
N PRO A 696 -13.51 -18.28 15.82
CA PRO A 696 -14.73 -18.85 16.39
C PRO A 696 -14.56 -19.21 17.86
N GLY A 697 -15.51 -18.80 18.70
CA GLY A 697 -15.53 -19.10 20.13
C GLY A 697 -14.59 -18.25 20.99
N ALA A 698 -13.78 -17.38 20.41
CA ALA A 698 -13.01 -16.41 21.16
C ALA A 698 -13.94 -15.37 21.82
N HIS A 699 -13.53 -14.84 22.98
CA HIS A 699 -14.25 -13.77 23.65
C HIS A 699 -14.23 -12.50 22.80
N GLN A 700 -13.02 -12.02 22.41
CA GLN A 700 -12.85 -11.02 21.37
C GLN A 700 -12.84 -11.73 20.02
N PRO A 701 -13.87 -11.59 19.17
CA PRO A 701 -14.03 -12.44 17.99
C PRO A 701 -13.05 -12.16 16.86
N VAL A 702 -12.34 -11.04 16.88
CA VAL A 702 -11.32 -10.69 15.89
C VAL A 702 -9.96 -10.55 16.56
N TRP A 703 -9.00 -11.34 16.11
CA TRP A 703 -7.62 -11.27 16.58
C TRP A 703 -6.73 -10.60 15.53
N PHE A 704 -5.79 -9.79 15.99
CA PHE A 704 -4.93 -8.97 15.16
C PHE A 704 -3.47 -9.42 15.27
N ASP A 705 -2.78 -9.39 14.14
CA ASP A 705 -1.33 -9.59 14.07
C ASP A 705 -0.59 -8.31 14.52
N GLU A 706 0.74 -8.39 14.62
CA GLU A 706 1.58 -7.22 14.90
C GLU A 706 1.41 -6.16 13.81
N GLY A 707 1.46 -4.90 14.20
CA GLY A 707 1.33 -3.77 13.29
C GLY A 707 2.48 -3.71 12.28
N VAL A 708 2.14 -3.53 11.01
CA VAL A 708 3.10 -3.26 9.92
C VAL A 708 2.96 -1.81 9.53
N ILE A 709 4.05 -1.09 9.34
CA ILE A 709 4.00 0.30 8.92
C ILE A 709 3.27 0.41 7.57
N PHE A 710 2.12 1.08 7.58
CA PHE A 710 1.38 1.47 6.39
C PHE A 710 1.92 2.79 5.83
N SER A 711 2.12 3.78 6.72
CA SER A 711 2.80 5.02 6.41
C SER A 711 3.89 5.25 7.46
N PRO A 712 5.16 5.44 7.07
CA PRO A 712 6.26 5.63 8.03
C PRO A 712 6.22 6.98 8.75
N ARG A 713 5.27 7.83 8.42
CA ARG A 713 5.25 9.22 8.85
C ARG A 713 3.90 9.63 9.39
N ASP A 714 3.98 10.71 10.14
CA ASP A 714 2.84 11.50 10.52
C ASP A 714 2.10 11.99 9.28
N SER A 715 1.21 11.17 8.81
CA SER A 715 0.27 11.56 7.76
C SER A 715 -0.79 12.51 8.28
N GLY A 716 -0.64 12.91 9.55
CA GLY A 716 -1.40 13.97 10.21
C GLY A 716 -2.90 13.85 10.14
N ASN A 717 -3.51 12.76 9.69
CA ASN A 717 -4.97 12.55 9.66
C ASN A 717 -5.46 11.60 8.55
N SER A 718 -4.65 10.62 8.13
CA SER A 718 -5.04 9.64 7.10
C SER A 718 -6.09 8.63 7.57
N PHE A 719 -6.82 8.91 8.67
CA PHE A 719 -7.68 7.92 9.29
C PHE A 719 -9.15 8.04 8.96
N TYR A 720 -9.57 9.14 8.40
CA TYR A 720 -10.93 9.25 7.85
C TYR A 720 -10.96 8.62 6.46
N THR A 721 -10.84 7.31 6.45
CA THR A 721 -10.69 6.49 5.26
C THR A 721 -12.01 5.85 4.86
N SER A 722 -12.08 5.36 3.63
CA SER A 722 -13.07 4.39 3.19
C SER A 722 -12.42 3.26 2.41
N TYR A 723 -13.13 2.17 2.21
CA TYR A 723 -12.62 0.99 1.54
C TYR A 723 -13.64 0.48 0.53
N THR A 724 -13.16 0.09 -0.64
CA THR A 724 -13.98 -0.51 -1.71
C THR A 724 -13.30 -1.76 -2.23
N ALA A 725 -14.05 -2.64 -2.89
CA ALA A 725 -13.53 -3.83 -3.55
C ALA A 725 -13.76 -3.71 -5.06
N LEU A 726 -12.82 -3.10 -5.78
CA LEU A 726 -12.89 -2.90 -7.23
C LEU A 726 -12.35 -4.12 -7.97
N ASP A 727 -13.15 -4.73 -8.83
CA ASP A 727 -12.75 -5.89 -9.66
C ASP A 727 -12.04 -7.01 -8.89
N GLY A 728 -12.44 -7.21 -7.62
CA GLY A 728 -11.82 -8.17 -6.71
C GLY A 728 -10.57 -7.66 -6.00
N GLU A 729 -10.20 -6.39 -6.17
CA GLU A 729 -9.09 -5.72 -5.49
C GLU A 729 -9.60 -4.78 -4.42
N GLY A 730 -8.98 -4.80 -3.25
CA GLY A 730 -9.27 -3.84 -2.20
C GLY A 730 -8.57 -2.51 -2.47
N VAL A 731 -9.29 -1.41 -2.41
CA VAL A 731 -8.74 -0.05 -2.50
C VAL A 731 -9.07 0.71 -1.22
N LEU A 732 -8.02 1.16 -0.52
CA LEU A 732 -8.15 2.07 0.59
C LEU A 732 -8.12 3.50 0.05
N TRP A 733 -9.17 4.25 0.31
CA TRP A 733 -9.32 5.66 0.00
C TRP A 733 -9.04 6.48 1.25
N PHE A 734 -8.13 7.44 1.17
CA PHE A 734 -7.66 8.19 2.34
C PHE A 734 -7.30 9.64 1.98
N GLY A 735 -7.35 10.50 3.01
CA GLY A 735 -6.81 11.85 2.92
C GLY A 735 -5.37 11.88 3.40
N ASP A 736 -4.45 12.46 2.63
CA ASP A 736 -3.11 12.76 3.10
C ASP A 736 -3.10 14.17 3.71
N LYS A 737 -2.85 14.25 5.02
CA LYS A 737 -2.86 15.48 5.83
C LYS A 737 -4.15 16.30 5.72
N LYS A 738 -5.27 15.64 5.41
CA LYS A 738 -6.53 16.30 5.07
C LYS A 738 -6.44 17.28 3.87
N PHE A 739 -5.40 17.16 3.06
CA PHE A 739 -5.16 17.97 1.87
C PHE A 739 -5.56 17.25 0.59
N TYR A 740 -4.85 16.17 0.30
CA TYR A 740 -5.01 15.39 -0.91
C TYR A 740 -5.93 14.20 -0.66
N LEU A 741 -6.72 13.82 -1.65
CA LEU A 741 -7.54 12.61 -1.58
C LEU A 741 -7.02 11.57 -2.57
N PHE A 742 -6.63 10.43 -2.06
CA PHE A 742 -5.96 9.37 -2.79
C PHE A 742 -6.64 8.02 -2.61
N GLY A 743 -6.31 7.08 -3.49
CA GLY A 743 -6.61 5.67 -3.34
C GLY A 743 -5.36 4.83 -3.44
N LYS A 744 -5.24 3.80 -2.62
CA LYS A 744 -4.16 2.84 -2.66
C LYS A 744 -4.72 1.43 -2.73
N VAL A 745 -4.21 0.63 -3.68
CA VAL A 745 -4.53 -0.79 -3.74
C VAL A 745 -4.03 -1.46 -2.46
N PHE A 746 -4.96 -2.02 -1.73
CA PHE A 746 -4.74 -2.55 -0.40
C PHE A 746 -4.79 -4.08 -0.44
N LEU A 747 -3.63 -4.68 -0.53
CA LEU A 747 -3.51 -6.11 -0.68
C LEU A 747 -3.49 -6.80 0.69
N SER A 748 -4.19 -7.92 0.84
CA SER A 748 -4.00 -8.81 1.99
C SER A 748 -2.60 -9.41 1.92
N ASN A 749 -1.88 -9.33 3.01
CA ASN A 749 -0.57 -10.00 3.14
C ASN A 749 -0.73 -11.52 3.17
#